data_8f094fef75e17fc8fe1af749a1cfa356
#
_entry.id   8f094fef75e17fc8fe1af749a1cfa356
#
_cell.length_a   1.000
_cell.length_b   1.000
_cell.length_c   1.000
_cell.angle_alpha   90.00
_cell.angle_beta   90.00
_cell.angle_gamma   90.00
#
_symmetry.space_group_name_H-M   'P 1'
#
loop_
_entity.id
_entity.type
_entity.pdbx_description
1 polymer ?
#
loop_
_entity_poly.entity_id
_entity_poly.type
_entity_poly.pdbx_seq_one_letter_code
_entity_poly.pdbx_strand_id
1 'polypeptide(L)'
;MNRYPTWVNVLVLVICVASVILALPNFFGDDPALHVSESDGSPVASTTVERIEAVLDEAQIPYLSAEIEDTAALVRFPTVEAQLRANDVLRDALPDNVIALTLAARTPPFLAAIGLKPMALGLDLRGGVHFLYQVDIDAAIEQLLTSYESDLRSQLRENDIRGSVRAERDRLVVTLANESDVERATELVRKLDEGTQIALTERLLIERTTIDGRPALIVRPSEQVIAERQEFAIQQNTTTLRNRVDALGVAEPVVQQQGMDRILVQLPGIQDPAQAERVLGATATLEFRLVDYESDLFDAAQRQRAPIGSELFRCADSIANSAFCAPGPDGKAYTLLRREVIASGDMLTDATPGYSQGTPAVNVRLNSQGGRRMLSTTQANLNRPMAVLMIEETPRLVERGGEQIIETESEERVINIATIRGVFSTNFEITGLTPFEAQDLALLLRSGALATPIFKIEERTIGPSLGQDNIERGRNAVIVGFLLVVGFMALVYRVFGLIANAALLMNLVMLVALMSLLQATLTLPGIAGIVLTLGMAVDANVLINERIREELKNGVSPQAAIRAGYEKAFSSIADGNITTLIAGLVLFAFGTGPIKGFAVTLSLGIVTSMFTAIVGTRVLVNLIYGRRQQVKHLPIGISTSHAAT
;
A
#
# COMPACT_ATOMS: atom_id res chain seq x y z
N MET A 1 19.67 -52.15 2.97
CA MET A 1 19.11 -51.64 4.24
C MET A 1 18.63 -50.22 4.02
N ASN A 2 17.35 -49.92 4.31
CA ASN A 2 16.79 -48.58 4.23
C ASN A 2 17.29 -47.73 5.40
N ARG A 3 18.53 -47.20 5.33
CA ARG A 3 19.05 -46.32 6.35
C ARG A 3 19.46 -45.01 5.75
N TYR A 4 18.83 -43.93 6.18
CA TYR A 4 19.41 -42.60 5.95
C TYR A 4 20.63 -42.39 6.85
N PRO A 5 21.62 -41.62 6.37
CA PRO A 5 22.69 -41.15 7.25
C PRO A 5 22.10 -40.42 8.48
N THR A 6 22.74 -40.56 9.62
CA THR A 6 22.26 -39.97 10.88
C THR A 6 22.06 -38.46 10.79
N TRP A 7 22.88 -37.77 9.96
CA TRP A 7 22.76 -36.35 9.77
C TRP A 7 21.42 -35.93 9.12
N VAL A 8 20.83 -36.74 8.22
CA VAL A 8 19.52 -36.48 7.63
C VAL A 8 18.41 -36.54 8.68
N ASN A 9 18.46 -37.54 9.57
CA ASN A 9 17.49 -37.65 10.66
C ASN A 9 17.57 -36.45 11.62
N VAL A 10 18.81 -36.01 11.93
CA VAL A 10 19.05 -34.83 12.78
C VAL A 10 18.54 -33.58 12.05
N LEU A 11 18.84 -33.43 10.77
CA LEU A 11 18.37 -32.28 9.97
C LEU A 11 16.83 -32.19 9.97
N VAL A 12 16.13 -33.30 9.73
CA VAL A 12 14.64 -33.31 9.74
C VAL A 12 14.12 -32.95 11.13
N LEU A 13 14.75 -33.48 12.20
CA LEU A 13 14.36 -33.13 13.57
C LEU A 13 14.55 -31.62 13.85
N VAL A 14 15.69 -31.05 13.43
CA VAL A 14 15.96 -29.61 13.57
C VAL A 14 14.94 -28.77 12.83
N ILE A 15 14.61 -29.14 11.57
CA ILE A 15 13.58 -28.45 10.80
C ILE A 15 12.22 -28.54 11.48
N CYS A 16 11.83 -29.72 12.02
CA CYS A 16 10.58 -29.87 12.75
C CYS A 16 10.52 -28.98 13.99
N VAL A 17 11.58 -28.99 14.82
CA VAL A 17 11.64 -28.15 16.03
C VAL A 17 11.63 -26.67 15.67
N ALA A 18 12.42 -26.26 14.69
CA ALA A 18 12.42 -24.88 14.22
C ALA A 18 11.04 -24.45 13.69
N SER A 19 10.36 -25.31 12.93
CA SER A 19 9.01 -25.01 12.42
C SER A 19 7.99 -24.87 13.56
N VAL A 20 8.06 -25.69 14.60
CA VAL A 20 7.19 -25.54 15.77
C VAL A 20 7.44 -24.19 16.45
N ILE A 21 8.70 -23.81 16.66
CA ILE A 21 9.06 -22.52 17.30
C ILE A 21 8.56 -21.34 16.45
N LEU A 22 8.78 -21.38 15.13
CA LEU A 22 8.34 -20.33 14.20
C LEU A 22 6.81 -20.23 14.09
N ALA A 23 6.09 -21.34 14.26
CA ALA A 23 4.62 -21.35 14.20
C ALA A 23 3.97 -20.90 15.53
N LEU A 24 4.69 -20.96 16.65
CA LEU A 24 4.17 -20.69 18.01
C LEU A 24 3.46 -19.33 18.15
N PRO A 25 3.96 -18.20 17.60
CA PRO A 25 3.30 -16.89 17.74
C PRO A 25 1.84 -16.89 17.31
N ASN A 26 1.48 -17.70 16.30
CA ASN A 26 0.12 -17.76 15.75
C ASN A 26 -0.93 -18.40 16.66
N PHE A 27 -0.52 -19.03 17.75
CA PHE A 27 -1.43 -19.68 18.71
C PHE A 27 -1.94 -18.75 19.80
N PHE A 28 -1.32 -17.58 19.99
CA PHE A 28 -1.65 -16.69 21.11
C PHE A 28 -2.77 -15.69 20.79
N GLY A 29 -3.08 -15.49 19.50
CA GLY A 29 -4.11 -14.53 19.06
C GLY A 29 -3.67 -13.08 19.23
N ASP A 30 -4.63 -12.16 19.08
CA ASP A 30 -4.42 -10.71 19.14
C ASP A 30 -5.29 -10.08 20.22
N ASP A 31 -4.81 -8.97 20.79
CA ASP A 31 -5.56 -8.07 21.65
C ASP A 31 -6.00 -6.83 20.89
N PRO A 32 -7.21 -6.29 21.14
CA PRO A 32 -7.56 -4.94 20.72
C PRO A 32 -6.55 -3.95 21.28
N ALA A 33 -6.00 -3.07 20.44
CA ALA A 33 -4.98 -2.13 20.87
C ALA A 33 -5.13 -0.77 20.20
N LEU A 34 -4.56 0.28 20.83
CA LEU A 34 -4.37 1.59 20.24
C LEU A 34 -2.88 1.81 20.00
N HIS A 35 -2.57 2.28 18.82
CA HIS A 35 -1.24 2.72 18.44
C HIS A 35 -1.23 4.25 18.53
N VAL A 36 -0.45 4.79 19.46
CA VAL A 36 -0.34 6.22 19.71
C VAL A 36 1.05 6.66 19.30
N SER A 37 1.13 7.52 18.29
CA SER A 37 2.38 8.08 17.77
C SER A 37 2.39 9.59 17.89
N GLU A 38 3.59 10.19 17.96
CA GLU A 38 3.73 11.64 17.86
C GLU A 38 3.40 12.07 16.41
N SER A 39 2.70 13.21 16.29
CA SER A 39 2.28 13.72 14.98
C SER A 39 3.46 14.13 14.08
N ASP A 40 4.63 14.41 14.68
CA ASP A 40 5.86 14.75 13.96
C ASP A 40 6.71 13.52 13.55
N GLY A 41 6.26 12.29 13.94
CA GLY A 41 6.98 11.05 13.70
C GLY A 41 8.18 10.83 14.62
N SER A 42 8.36 11.67 15.63
CA SER A 42 9.37 11.44 16.67
C SER A 42 8.98 10.27 17.58
N PRO A 43 9.95 9.60 18.22
CA PRO A 43 9.64 8.55 19.19
C PRO A 43 8.82 9.11 20.36
N VAL A 44 7.76 8.38 20.74
CA VAL A 44 6.92 8.73 21.88
C VAL A 44 7.74 8.72 23.17
N ALA A 45 7.61 9.78 23.95
CA ALA A 45 8.28 9.90 25.24
C ALA A 45 7.59 9.05 26.31
N SER A 46 8.34 8.59 27.32
CA SER A 46 7.77 7.86 28.47
C SER A 46 6.71 8.68 29.22
N THR A 47 6.85 10.02 29.22
CA THR A 47 5.86 10.93 29.80
C THR A 47 4.51 10.90 29.07
N THR A 48 4.50 10.62 27.77
CA THR A 48 3.25 10.45 26.99
C THR A 48 2.54 9.17 27.41
N VAL A 49 3.30 8.07 27.65
CA VAL A 49 2.71 6.81 28.17
C VAL A 49 2.10 7.01 29.55
N GLU A 50 2.83 7.68 30.48
CA GLU A 50 2.31 8.01 31.81
C GLU A 50 1.02 8.86 31.73
N ARG A 51 0.94 9.77 30.77
CA ARG A 51 -0.26 10.58 30.52
C ARG A 51 -1.42 9.74 29.96
N ILE A 52 -1.13 8.80 29.06
CA ILE A 52 -2.13 7.85 28.54
C ILE A 52 -2.71 7.01 29.69
N GLU A 53 -1.86 6.45 30.55
CA GLU A 53 -2.28 5.66 31.71
C GLU A 53 -3.14 6.49 32.67
N ALA A 54 -2.71 7.70 33.00
CA ALA A 54 -3.46 8.61 33.87
C ALA A 54 -4.87 8.94 33.31
N VAL A 55 -4.98 9.19 32.01
CA VAL A 55 -6.26 9.49 31.33
C VAL A 55 -7.18 8.27 31.34
N LEU A 56 -6.64 7.07 31.07
CA LEU A 56 -7.42 5.85 31.07
C LEU A 56 -7.91 5.47 32.48
N ASP A 57 -7.06 5.68 33.50
CA ASP A 57 -7.42 5.44 34.91
C ASP A 57 -8.49 6.44 35.38
N GLU A 58 -8.39 7.72 35.03
CA GLU A 58 -9.41 8.75 35.33
C GLU A 58 -10.76 8.41 34.67
N ALA A 59 -10.72 7.94 33.44
CA ALA A 59 -11.91 7.50 32.69
C ALA A 59 -12.43 6.12 33.11
N GLN A 60 -11.77 5.42 34.01
CA GLN A 60 -12.06 4.06 34.46
C GLN A 60 -12.19 3.04 33.29
N ILE A 61 -11.30 3.17 32.31
CA ILE A 61 -11.25 2.26 31.16
C ILE A 61 -10.20 1.17 31.44
N PRO A 62 -10.57 -0.12 31.48
CA PRO A 62 -9.62 -1.18 31.72
C PRO A 62 -8.68 -1.35 30.50
N TYR A 63 -7.38 -1.41 30.78
CA TYR A 63 -6.34 -1.74 29.80
C TYR A 63 -5.44 -2.87 30.34
N LEU A 64 -4.73 -3.57 29.43
CA LEU A 64 -3.85 -4.70 29.77
C LEU A 64 -2.40 -4.26 29.94
N SER A 65 -1.91 -3.41 29.05
CA SER A 65 -0.58 -2.80 29.12
C SER A 65 -0.53 -1.53 28.26
N ALA A 66 0.40 -0.62 28.61
CA ALA A 66 0.77 0.53 27.79
C ALA A 66 2.31 0.55 27.71
N GLU A 67 2.86 0.25 26.53
CA GLU A 67 4.30 0.06 26.34
C GLU A 67 4.75 0.81 25.07
N ILE A 68 6.02 1.27 25.08
CA ILE A 68 6.62 1.84 23.88
C ILE A 68 7.13 0.69 23.01
N GLU A 69 6.60 0.57 21.80
CA GLU A 69 7.05 -0.37 20.78
C GLU A 69 7.57 0.42 19.57
N ASP A 70 8.84 0.25 19.25
CA ASP A 70 9.57 1.04 18.24
C ASP A 70 9.52 2.55 18.53
N THR A 71 8.72 3.31 17.79
CA THR A 71 8.60 4.78 17.91
C THR A 71 7.25 5.24 18.48
N ALA A 72 6.34 4.32 18.80
CA ALA A 72 4.98 4.63 19.24
C ALA A 72 4.63 3.94 20.56
N ALA A 73 3.61 4.43 21.26
CA ALA A 73 3.03 3.75 22.40
C ALA A 73 1.93 2.79 21.92
N LEU A 74 2.03 1.53 22.34
CA LEU A 74 1.03 0.51 22.09
C LEU A 74 0.25 0.24 23.39
N VAL A 75 -1.04 0.54 23.36
CA VAL A 75 -1.96 0.33 24.51
C VAL A 75 -2.89 -0.84 24.20
N ARG A 76 -2.88 -1.88 25.01
CA ARG A 76 -3.65 -3.11 24.82
C ARG A 76 -4.89 -3.12 25.70
N PHE A 77 -6.02 -3.60 25.15
CA PHE A 77 -7.31 -3.64 25.84
C PHE A 77 -7.86 -5.07 25.92
N PRO A 78 -8.67 -5.37 26.96
CA PRO A 78 -9.31 -6.70 27.10
C PRO A 78 -10.45 -6.91 26.10
N THR A 79 -11.11 -5.84 25.64
CA THR A 79 -12.26 -5.89 24.72
C THR A 79 -12.22 -4.75 23.71
N VAL A 80 -12.89 -4.95 22.56
CA VAL A 80 -13.05 -3.93 21.52
C VAL A 80 -13.82 -2.71 22.06
N GLU A 81 -14.79 -2.92 22.96
CA GLU A 81 -15.57 -1.82 23.56
C GLU A 81 -14.69 -0.91 24.43
N ALA A 82 -13.74 -1.50 25.19
CA ALA A 82 -12.79 -0.72 25.97
C ALA A 82 -11.85 0.07 25.04
N GLN A 83 -11.38 -0.54 23.95
CA GLN A 83 -10.55 0.10 22.94
C GLN A 83 -11.26 1.32 22.32
N LEU A 84 -12.52 1.18 21.90
CA LEU A 84 -13.28 2.27 21.28
C LEU A 84 -13.50 3.44 22.24
N ARG A 85 -13.90 3.16 23.49
CA ARG A 85 -14.04 4.21 24.53
C ARG A 85 -12.71 4.90 24.81
N ALA A 86 -11.61 4.13 24.85
CA ALA A 86 -10.28 4.68 25.06
C ALA A 86 -9.86 5.59 23.90
N ASN A 87 -10.15 5.19 22.65
CA ASN A 87 -9.86 6.02 21.48
C ASN A 87 -10.53 7.40 21.56
N ASP A 88 -11.82 7.46 21.94
CA ASP A 88 -12.54 8.71 22.04
C ASP A 88 -11.96 9.61 23.15
N VAL A 89 -11.72 9.06 24.34
CA VAL A 89 -11.18 9.81 25.48
C VAL A 89 -9.74 10.28 25.24
N LEU A 90 -8.90 9.42 24.62
CA LEU A 90 -7.51 9.76 24.36
C LEU A 90 -7.39 10.81 23.25
N ARG A 91 -8.26 10.79 22.23
CA ARG A 91 -8.29 11.85 21.20
C ARG A 91 -8.52 13.24 21.78
N ASP A 92 -9.41 13.34 22.76
CA ASP A 92 -9.68 14.61 23.43
C ASP A 92 -8.54 15.04 24.35
N ALA A 93 -7.88 14.06 25.00
CA ALA A 93 -6.81 14.34 25.97
C ALA A 93 -5.43 14.57 25.35
N LEU A 94 -5.18 13.99 24.15
CA LEU A 94 -3.90 13.99 23.44
C LEU A 94 -4.08 14.54 22.01
N PRO A 95 -4.42 15.82 21.85
CA PRO A 95 -4.69 16.39 20.53
C PRO A 95 -3.45 16.46 19.62
N ASP A 96 -2.25 16.36 20.19
CA ASP A 96 -0.98 16.42 19.47
C ASP A 96 -0.49 15.03 18.99
N ASN A 97 -1.19 13.97 19.37
CA ASN A 97 -0.83 12.59 19.03
C ASN A 97 -1.78 11.99 17.98
N VAL A 98 -1.24 11.15 17.12
CA VAL A 98 -2.04 10.34 16.19
C VAL A 98 -2.41 9.05 16.87
N ILE A 99 -3.73 8.79 17.03
CA ILE A 99 -4.26 7.60 17.68
C ILE A 99 -4.94 6.72 16.62
N ALA A 100 -4.40 5.52 16.41
CA ALA A 100 -4.92 4.57 15.44
C ALA A 100 -5.42 3.30 16.14
N LEU A 101 -6.60 2.83 15.75
CA LEU A 101 -7.13 1.54 16.14
C LEU A 101 -6.33 0.42 15.49
N THR A 102 -5.84 -0.52 16.29
CA THR A 102 -5.03 -1.65 15.81
C THR A 102 -5.33 -2.93 16.61
N LEU A 103 -4.72 -4.02 16.19
CA LEU A 103 -4.68 -5.28 16.93
C LEU A 103 -3.22 -5.60 17.24
N ALA A 104 -2.92 -5.95 18.49
CA ALA A 104 -1.59 -6.28 18.95
C ALA A 104 -1.47 -7.78 19.25
N ALA A 105 -0.48 -8.44 18.67
CA ALA A 105 -0.26 -9.86 18.89
C ALA A 105 0.07 -10.17 20.37
N ARG A 106 -0.56 -11.20 20.95
CA ARG A 106 -0.27 -11.73 22.32
C ARG A 106 1.02 -12.54 22.37
N THR A 107 2.03 -12.16 21.61
CA THR A 107 3.27 -12.93 21.54
C THR A 107 4.00 -12.86 22.90
N PRO A 108 4.34 -14.00 23.53
CA PRO A 108 5.12 -13.99 24.78
C PRO A 108 6.45 -13.26 24.62
N PRO A 109 6.93 -12.54 25.66
CA PRO A 109 8.13 -11.70 25.56
C PRO A 109 9.39 -12.45 25.09
N PHE A 110 9.54 -13.72 25.43
CA PHE A 110 10.69 -14.55 25.01
C PHE A 110 10.68 -14.87 23.50
N LEU A 111 9.49 -14.93 22.86
CA LEU A 111 9.37 -15.09 21.39
C LEU A 111 9.55 -13.75 20.68
N ALA A 112 9.00 -12.69 21.24
CA ALA A 112 9.19 -11.34 20.73
C ALA A 112 10.67 -10.91 20.77
N ALA A 113 11.41 -11.25 21.83
CA ALA A 113 12.83 -10.96 21.98
C ALA A 113 13.73 -11.58 20.88
N ILE A 114 13.29 -12.69 20.25
CA ILE A 114 13.97 -13.30 19.10
C ILE A 114 13.38 -12.84 17.75
N GLY A 115 12.54 -11.81 17.76
CA GLY A 115 11.98 -11.21 16.54
C GLY A 115 10.89 -12.05 15.85
N LEU A 116 10.29 -13.03 16.55
CA LEU A 116 9.22 -13.86 16.00
C LEU A 116 7.88 -13.13 16.08
N LYS A 117 7.27 -12.95 14.91
CA LYS A 117 5.94 -12.35 14.74
C LYS A 117 4.95 -13.38 14.19
N PRO A 118 3.65 -13.31 14.53
CA PRO A 118 2.64 -14.12 13.86
C PRO A 118 2.54 -13.73 12.38
N MET A 119 1.93 -14.59 11.56
CA MET A 119 1.63 -14.25 10.17
C MET A 119 0.60 -13.13 10.09
N ALA A 120 0.71 -12.28 9.07
CA ALA A 120 -0.22 -11.22 8.80
C ALA A 120 -1.62 -11.74 8.43
N LEU A 121 -2.69 -11.07 8.90
CA LEU A 121 -4.06 -11.38 8.51
C LEU A 121 -4.55 -10.36 7.48
N GLY A 122 -5.07 -10.83 6.35
CA GLY A 122 -5.62 -9.97 5.32
C GLY A 122 -6.94 -9.31 5.72
N LEU A 123 -7.37 -8.36 4.90
CA LEU A 123 -8.59 -7.57 5.10
C LEU A 123 -9.83 -8.44 5.37
N ASP A 124 -9.97 -9.58 4.67
CA ASP A 124 -11.09 -10.51 4.79
C ASP A 124 -11.21 -11.17 6.17
N LEU A 125 -10.10 -11.19 6.94
CA LEU A 125 -10.00 -11.83 8.25
C LEU A 125 -9.90 -10.82 9.39
N ARG A 126 -9.27 -9.67 9.16
CA ARG A 126 -9.06 -8.63 10.17
C ARG A 126 -10.18 -7.58 10.17
N GLY A 127 -10.92 -7.48 9.05
CA GLY A 127 -11.80 -6.36 8.76
C GLY A 127 -11.01 -5.13 8.33
N GLY A 128 -11.70 -4.06 7.97
CA GLY A 128 -11.09 -2.82 7.52
C GLY A 128 -11.71 -2.30 6.23
N VAL A 129 -10.99 -1.42 5.53
CA VAL A 129 -11.47 -0.73 4.34
C VAL A 129 -10.67 -1.11 3.10
N HIS A 130 -11.38 -1.28 2.00
CA HIS A 130 -10.84 -1.53 0.68
C HIS A 130 -11.27 -0.39 -0.24
N PHE A 131 -10.31 0.30 -0.81
CA PHE A 131 -10.52 1.30 -1.85
C PHE A 131 -9.89 0.85 -3.16
N LEU A 132 -10.58 1.13 -4.26
CA LEU A 132 -10.03 1.04 -5.59
C LEU A 132 -10.07 2.42 -6.22
N TYR A 133 -8.90 2.98 -6.50
CA TYR A 133 -8.73 4.28 -7.15
C TYR A 133 -8.37 4.10 -8.61
N GLN A 134 -8.93 4.93 -9.47
CA GLN A 134 -8.51 5.09 -10.86
C GLN A 134 -7.69 6.37 -10.99
N VAL A 135 -6.58 6.31 -11.71
CA VAL A 135 -5.71 7.46 -11.99
C VAL A 135 -6.21 8.20 -13.22
N ASP A 136 -6.33 9.51 -13.15
CA ASP A 136 -6.71 10.36 -14.29
C ASP A 136 -5.54 10.54 -15.26
N ILE A 137 -5.48 9.68 -16.26
CA ILE A 137 -4.41 9.73 -17.26
C ILE A 137 -4.58 10.94 -18.18
N ASP A 138 -5.80 11.36 -18.46
CA ASP A 138 -6.06 12.52 -19.30
C ASP A 138 -5.54 13.81 -18.65
N ALA A 139 -5.76 13.97 -17.34
CA ALA A 139 -5.17 15.06 -16.57
C ALA A 139 -3.62 15.01 -16.55
N ALA A 140 -3.03 13.80 -16.49
CA ALA A 140 -1.57 13.66 -16.58
C ALA A 140 -1.00 14.13 -17.91
N ILE A 141 -1.72 13.86 -19.00
CA ILE A 141 -1.35 14.30 -20.35
C ILE A 141 -1.54 15.81 -20.49
N GLU A 142 -2.63 16.37 -19.97
CA GLU A 142 -2.89 17.82 -20.00
C GLU A 142 -1.81 18.60 -19.23
N GLN A 143 -1.39 18.10 -18.05
CA GLN A 143 -0.27 18.69 -17.30
C GLN A 143 1.05 18.65 -18.09
N LEU A 144 1.33 17.52 -18.78
CA LEU A 144 2.51 17.40 -19.64
C LEU A 144 2.49 18.43 -20.77
N LEU A 145 1.35 18.56 -21.46
CA LEU A 145 1.18 19.53 -22.55
C LEU A 145 1.28 20.98 -22.07
N THR A 146 0.77 21.27 -20.87
CA THR A 146 0.90 22.61 -20.24
C THR A 146 2.36 22.93 -19.90
N SER A 147 3.13 21.96 -19.45
CA SER A 147 4.57 22.11 -19.25
C SER A 147 5.28 22.41 -20.58
N TYR A 148 4.99 21.63 -21.62
CA TYR A 148 5.53 21.86 -22.96
C TYR A 148 5.13 23.23 -23.54
N GLU A 149 3.90 23.69 -23.28
CA GLU A 149 3.45 25.04 -23.66
C GLU A 149 4.35 26.10 -23.04
N SER A 150 4.61 26.02 -21.74
CA SER A 150 5.45 26.98 -21.01
C SER A 150 6.88 26.99 -21.54
N ASP A 151 7.48 25.80 -21.69
CA ASP A 151 8.86 25.64 -22.14
C ASP A 151 9.03 26.12 -23.59
N LEU A 152 8.14 25.70 -24.46
CA LEU A 152 8.20 26.11 -25.88
C LEU A 152 7.97 27.61 -26.06
N ARG A 153 7.05 28.21 -25.27
CA ARG A 153 6.83 29.65 -25.26
C ARG A 153 8.09 30.43 -24.86
N SER A 154 8.87 29.90 -23.91
CA SER A 154 10.16 30.47 -23.52
C SER A 154 11.19 30.34 -24.63
N GLN A 155 11.34 29.11 -25.19
CA GLN A 155 12.29 28.84 -26.27
C GLN A 155 12.00 29.64 -27.56
N LEU A 156 10.72 29.81 -27.93
CA LEU A 156 10.36 30.64 -29.08
C LEU A 156 10.79 32.11 -28.88
N ARG A 157 10.61 32.65 -27.67
CA ARG A 157 11.06 34.00 -27.30
C ARG A 157 12.57 34.16 -27.36
N GLU A 158 13.31 33.19 -26.79
CA GLU A 158 14.78 33.16 -26.75
C GLU A 158 15.40 33.07 -28.16
N ASN A 159 14.67 32.46 -29.11
CA ASN A 159 15.11 32.31 -30.51
C ASN A 159 14.50 33.33 -31.45
N ASP A 160 13.89 34.42 -30.93
CA ASP A 160 13.25 35.50 -31.74
C ASP A 160 12.18 35.01 -32.73
N ILE A 161 11.50 33.90 -32.42
CA ILE A 161 10.40 33.38 -33.24
C ILE A 161 9.06 33.95 -32.72
N ARG A 162 8.36 34.67 -33.57
CA ARG A 162 7.05 35.22 -33.23
C ARG A 162 5.96 34.19 -33.43
N GLY A 163 5.29 33.79 -32.36
CA GLY A 163 4.24 32.79 -32.37
C GLY A 163 3.46 32.75 -31.07
N SER A 164 2.41 31.96 -31.05
CA SER A 164 1.67 31.61 -29.84
C SER A 164 1.63 30.11 -29.70
N VAL A 165 1.71 29.65 -28.45
CA VAL A 165 1.61 28.23 -28.07
C VAL A 165 0.38 28.10 -27.19
N ARG A 166 -0.45 27.08 -27.42
CA ARG A 166 -1.63 26.76 -26.61
C ARG A 166 -1.74 25.26 -26.44
N ALA A 167 -1.82 24.82 -25.22
CA ALA A 167 -2.17 23.45 -24.89
C ALA A 167 -3.70 23.26 -25.02
N GLU A 168 -4.09 22.19 -25.67
CA GLU A 168 -5.45 21.65 -25.72
C GLU A 168 -5.41 20.25 -25.10
N ARG A 169 -6.54 19.66 -24.75
CA ARG A 169 -6.62 18.41 -23.98
C ARG A 169 -5.66 17.29 -24.41
N ASP A 170 -5.49 17.11 -25.73
CA ASP A 170 -4.73 16.00 -26.32
C ASP A 170 -3.56 16.45 -27.20
N ARG A 171 -3.35 17.78 -27.37
CA ARG A 171 -2.38 18.34 -28.32
C ARG A 171 -1.91 19.73 -27.94
N LEU A 172 -0.76 20.07 -28.47
CA LEU A 172 -0.22 21.43 -28.42
C LEU A 172 -0.39 22.10 -29.80
N VAL A 173 -0.95 23.27 -29.81
CA VAL A 173 -1.13 24.08 -31.04
C VAL A 173 -0.16 25.25 -31.03
N VAL A 174 0.76 25.26 -31.99
CA VAL A 174 1.78 26.31 -32.16
C VAL A 174 1.45 27.10 -33.40
N THR A 175 1.05 28.36 -33.27
CA THR A 175 0.75 29.25 -34.40
C THR A 175 1.89 30.23 -34.59
N LEU A 176 2.45 30.31 -35.79
CA LEU A 176 3.61 31.14 -36.14
C LEU A 176 3.21 32.34 -36.96
N ALA A 177 4.00 33.40 -36.90
CA ALA A 177 3.77 34.60 -37.67
C ALA A 177 4.26 34.46 -39.12
N ASN A 178 5.34 33.73 -39.37
CA ASN A 178 5.99 33.60 -40.69
C ASN A 178 6.19 32.13 -41.04
N GLU A 179 6.06 31.79 -42.30
CA GLU A 179 6.35 30.46 -42.86
C GLU A 179 7.82 30.07 -42.71
N SER A 180 8.75 31.05 -42.80
CA SER A 180 10.18 30.82 -42.63
C SER A 180 10.59 30.29 -41.25
N ASP A 181 9.75 30.44 -40.21
CA ASP A 181 10.03 30.04 -38.87
C ASP A 181 9.55 28.60 -38.55
N VAL A 182 8.80 27.98 -39.47
CA VAL A 182 8.20 26.64 -39.28
C VAL A 182 9.27 25.58 -39.01
N GLU A 183 10.37 25.55 -39.77
CA GLU A 183 11.42 24.55 -39.60
C GLU A 183 12.16 24.72 -38.26
N ARG A 184 12.48 25.97 -37.90
CA ARG A 184 13.14 26.30 -36.61
C ARG A 184 12.24 25.97 -35.42
N ALA A 185 10.95 26.26 -35.54
CA ALA A 185 9.96 25.89 -34.51
C ALA A 185 9.82 24.37 -34.40
N THR A 186 9.84 23.64 -35.52
CA THR A 186 9.80 22.17 -35.51
C THR A 186 11.01 21.56 -34.80
N GLU A 187 12.21 22.11 -34.97
CA GLU A 187 13.40 21.67 -34.26
C GLU A 187 13.30 21.93 -32.75
N LEU A 188 12.72 23.07 -32.33
CA LEU A 188 12.51 23.38 -30.92
C LEU A 188 11.50 22.41 -30.27
N VAL A 189 10.40 22.09 -31.02
CA VAL A 189 9.43 21.09 -30.53
C VAL A 189 10.09 19.72 -30.33
N ARG A 190 10.96 19.29 -31.26
CA ARG A 190 11.67 18.01 -31.10
C ARG A 190 12.57 17.98 -29.86
N LYS A 191 13.17 19.12 -29.49
CA LYS A 191 14.02 19.24 -28.30
C LYS A 191 13.28 19.23 -26.98
N LEU A 192 11.96 19.44 -26.95
CA LEU A 192 11.17 19.40 -25.72
C LEU A 192 11.25 18.05 -25.01
N ASP A 193 11.46 16.97 -25.74
CA ASP A 193 11.45 15.60 -25.20
C ASP A 193 12.76 14.81 -25.50
N GLU A 194 13.90 15.50 -25.73
CA GLU A 194 15.21 14.87 -25.96
C GLU A 194 15.85 14.18 -24.74
N GLY A 195 15.13 14.06 -23.62
CA GLY A 195 15.67 13.62 -22.33
C GLY A 195 16.12 12.16 -22.21
N THR A 196 15.95 11.27 -23.22
CA THR A 196 16.39 9.87 -23.12
C THR A 196 16.86 9.32 -24.46
N GLN A 197 18.16 9.18 -24.60
CA GLN A 197 18.91 8.80 -25.81
C GLN A 197 18.74 7.36 -26.31
N ILE A 198 17.60 6.72 -26.34
CA ILE A 198 17.50 5.33 -26.85
C ILE A 198 16.29 5.06 -27.76
N ALA A 199 15.48 6.02 -28.17
CA ALA A 199 14.32 5.72 -29.00
C ALA A 199 14.52 6.11 -30.47
N LEU A 200 14.51 5.12 -31.35
CA LEU A 200 14.40 5.24 -32.82
C LEU A 200 13.00 5.68 -33.29
N THR A 201 12.07 5.98 -32.37
CA THR A 201 10.69 6.36 -32.61
C THR A 201 10.46 7.83 -32.29
N GLU A 202 9.73 8.52 -33.16
CA GLU A 202 9.30 9.91 -32.90
C GLU A 202 8.40 9.93 -31.67
N ARG A 203 8.84 10.63 -30.61
CA ARG A 203 8.11 10.77 -29.34
C ARG A 203 6.95 11.76 -29.44
N LEU A 204 7.10 12.80 -30.29
CA LEU A 204 6.09 13.80 -30.58
C LEU A 204 5.72 13.73 -32.06
N LEU A 205 4.44 13.53 -32.34
CA LEU A 205 3.88 13.55 -33.69
C LEU A 205 3.60 14.99 -34.06
N ILE A 206 4.30 15.52 -35.09
CA ILE A 206 4.21 16.91 -35.52
C ILE A 206 3.51 16.96 -36.87
N GLU A 207 2.35 17.59 -36.91
CA GLU A 207 1.56 17.83 -38.12
C GLU A 207 1.62 19.31 -38.49
N ARG A 208 1.99 19.62 -39.74
CA ARG A 208 1.98 20.99 -40.26
C ARG A 208 0.62 21.34 -40.84
N THR A 209 0.08 22.47 -40.44
CA THR A 209 -1.23 22.92 -40.87
C THR A 209 -1.27 24.45 -40.97
N THR A 210 -2.42 24.99 -41.34
CA THR A 210 -2.67 26.43 -41.36
C THR A 210 -3.94 26.72 -40.58
N ILE A 211 -3.85 27.58 -39.56
CA ILE A 211 -4.98 28.03 -38.75
C ILE A 211 -5.16 29.53 -38.94
N ASP A 212 -6.36 29.95 -39.31
CA ASP A 212 -6.69 31.35 -39.59
C ASP A 212 -5.73 32.05 -40.59
N GLY A 213 -5.28 31.30 -41.61
CA GLY A 213 -4.34 31.79 -42.60
C GLY A 213 -2.89 31.95 -42.14
N ARG A 214 -2.55 31.45 -40.95
CA ARG A 214 -1.20 31.45 -40.39
C ARG A 214 -0.63 30.02 -40.32
N PRO A 215 0.68 29.85 -40.56
CA PRO A 215 1.30 28.56 -40.43
C PRO A 215 1.23 28.08 -38.98
N ALA A 216 0.88 26.81 -38.78
CA ALA A 216 0.72 26.22 -37.47
C ALA A 216 1.28 24.79 -37.42
N LEU A 217 1.74 24.39 -36.24
CA LEU A 217 2.13 23.03 -35.91
C LEU A 217 1.15 22.46 -34.89
N ILE A 218 0.61 21.29 -35.20
CA ILE A 218 -0.14 20.48 -34.21
C ILE A 218 0.81 19.40 -33.71
N VAL A 219 1.06 19.38 -32.41
CA VAL A 219 1.97 18.47 -31.78
C VAL A 219 1.17 17.54 -30.84
N ARG A 220 1.27 16.23 -31.04
CA ARG A 220 0.64 15.21 -30.20
C ARG A 220 1.69 14.30 -29.60
N PRO A 221 1.55 13.91 -28.33
CA PRO A 221 2.36 12.84 -27.75
C PRO A 221 2.13 11.54 -28.52
N SER A 222 3.18 10.76 -28.76
CA SER A 222 3.04 9.40 -29.28
C SER A 222 2.44 8.44 -28.25
N GLU A 223 1.89 7.31 -28.69
CA GLU A 223 1.37 6.27 -27.77
C GLU A 223 2.42 5.82 -26.75
N GLN A 224 3.70 5.83 -27.15
CA GLN A 224 4.79 5.51 -26.24
C GLN A 224 4.94 6.55 -25.12
N VAL A 225 4.88 7.84 -25.44
CA VAL A 225 4.97 8.92 -24.43
C VAL A 225 3.76 8.87 -23.48
N ILE A 226 2.57 8.58 -24.02
CA ILE A 226 1.35 8.40 -23.23
C ILE A 226 1.52 7.23 -22.26
N ALA A 227 2.01 6.08 -22.72
CA ALA A 227 2.23 4.89 -21.88
C ALA A 227 3.29 5.15 -20.80
N GLU A 228 4.42 5.79 -21.14
CA GLU A 228 5.45 6.17 -20.17
C GLU A 228 4.90 7.15 -19.12
N ARG A 229 4.08 8.12 -19.53
CA ARG A 229 3.46 9.08 -18.61
C ARG A 229 2.45 8.40 -17.69
N GLN A 230 1.66 7.48 -18.22
CA GLN A 230 0.73 6.66 -17.46
C GLN A 230 1.45 5.84 -16.39
N GLU A 231 2.50 5.11 -16.78
CA GLU A 231 3.30 4.32 -15.84
C GLU A 231 3.92 5.19 -14.75
N PHE A 232 4.49 6.33 -15.12
CA PHE A 232 5.04 7.30 -14.17
C PHE A 232 3.98 7.82 -13.19
N ALA A 233 2.80 8.22 -13.68
CA ALA A 233 1.71 8.72 -12.84
C ALA A 233 1.24 7.66 -11.83
N ILE A 234 1.09 6.41 -12.27
CA ILE A 234 0.68 5.30 -11.41
C ILE A 234 1.74 5.00 -10.35
N GLN A 235 3.02 4.92 -10.73
CA GLN A 235 4.12 4.67 -9.78
C GLN A 235 4.21 5.78 -8.74
N GLN A 236 4.14 7.03 -9.17
CA GLN A 236 4.20 8.19 -8.27
C GLN A 236 3.00 8.24 -7.33
N ASN A 237 1.78 8.07 -7.85
CA ASN A 237 0.56 8.04 -7.03
C ASN A 237 0.56 6.85 -6.06
N THR A 238 1.05 5.67 -6.49
CA THR A 238 1.20 4.50 -5.62
C THR A 238 2.15 4.79 -4.46
N THR A 239 3.27 5.47 -4.73
CA THR A 239 4.25 5.87 -3.71
C THR A 239 3.64 6.89 -2.74
N THR A 240 2.95 7.91 -3.25
CA THR A 240 2.27 8.92 -2.43
C THR A 240 1.18 8.30 -1.56
N LEU A 241 0.34 7.42 -2.13
CA LEU A 241 -0.69 6.70 -1.36
C LEU A 241 -0.09 5.82 -0.27
N ARG A 242 1.05 5.16 -0.55
CA ARG A 242 1.77 4.37 0.46
C ARG A 242 2.26 5.25 1.62
N ASN A 243 2.90 6.38 1.32
CA ASN A 243 3.33 7.32 2.33
C ASN A 243 2.16 7.85 3.19
N ARG A 244 1.00 8.09 2.57
CA ARG A 244 -0.23 8.51 3.28
C ARG A 244 -0.76 7.44 4.21
N VAL A 245 -0.74 6.20 3.75
CA VAL A 245 -1.18 5.05 4.54
C VAL A 245 -0.23 4.79 5.71
N ASP A 246 1.08 4.91 5.48
CA ASP A 246 2.10 4.77 6.53
C ASP A 246 1.93 5.88 7.59
N ALA A 247 1.62 7.11 7.16
CA ALA A 247 1.34 8.23 8.07
C ALA A 247 0.03 8.05 8.89
N LEU A 248 -0.92 7.22 8.40
CA LEU A 248 -2.10 6.83 9.18
C LEU A 248 -1.79 5.78 10.27
N GLY A 249 -0.58 5.24 10.31
CA GLY A 249 -0.18 4.22 11.28
C GLY A 249 -0.86 2.85 11.07
N VAL A 250 -1.34 2.56 9.86
CA VAL A 250 -2.01 1.29 9.54
C VAL A 250 -0.99 0.16 9.51
N ALA A 251 -1.24 -0.87 10.30
CA ALA A 251 -0.40 -2.06 10.26
C ALA A 251 -0.65 -2.87 8.98
N GLU A 252 0.42 -3.15 8.23
CA GLU A 252 0.42 -4.01 7.03
C GLU A 252 -0.59 -3.62 5.94
N PRO A 253 -0.56 -2.36 5.48
CA PRO A 253 -1.43 -1.92 4.40
C PRO A 253 -1.01 -2.55 3.07
N VAL A 254 -1.98 -2.73 2.18
CA VAL A 254 -1.70 -3.14 0.80
C VAL A 254 -1.94 -1.96 -0.12
N VAL A 255 -0.89 -1.45 -0.77
CA VAL A 255 -0.98 -0.43 -1.81
C VAL A 255 -0.28 -0.97 -3.05
N GLN A 256 -1.07 -1.30 -4.07
CA GLN A 256 -0.53 -1.93 -5.29
C GLN A 256 -1.30 -1.50 -6.54
N GLN A 257 -0.60 -1.47 -7.66
CA GLN A 257 -1.21 -1.28 -8.97
C GLN A 257 -2.12 -2.46 -9.32
N GLN A 258 -3.29 -2.16 -9.88
CA GLN A 258 -4.24 -3.15 -10.41
C GLN A 258 -4.66 -2.79 -11.84
N GLY A 259 -4.22 -3.57 -12.82
CA GLY A 259 -4.43 -3.24 -14.23
C GLY A 259 -3.49 -2.11 -14.69
N MET A 260 -3.94 -1.33 -15.68
CA MET A 260 -3.11 -0.31 -16.32
C MET A 260 -3.30 1.10 -15.72
N ASP A 261 -4.42 1.36 -15.04
CA ASP A 261 -4.83 2.71 -14.62
C ASP A 261 -5.37 2.78 -13.18
N ARG A 262 -5.29 1.68 -12.41
CA ARG A 262 -5.91 1.60 -11.09
C ARG A 262 -4.89 1.30 -9.99
N ILE A 263 -5.20 1.78 -8.79
CA ILE A 263 -4.45 1.52 -7.57
C ILE A 263 -5.39 0.97 -6.52
N LEU A 264 -5.07 -0.22 -6.03
CA LEU A 264 -5.74 -0.89 -4.93
C LEU A 264 -5.12 -0.45 -3.61
N VAL A 265 -5.96 0.00 -2.67
CA VAL A 265 -5.55 0.32 -1.29
C VAL A 265 -6.41 -0.48 -0.32
N GLN A 266 -5.77 -1.29 0.51
CA GLN A 266 -6.42 -2.05 1.58
C GLN A 266 -5.83 -1.63 2.92
N LEU A 267 -6.70 -1.30 3.85
CA LEU A 267 -6.38 -0.79 5.17
C LEU A 267 -6.97 -1.72 6.24
N PRO A 268 -6.26 -2.80 6.60
CA PRO A 268 -6.73 -3.71 7.63
C PRO A 268 -6.85 -3.00 8.98
N GLY A 269 -7.94 -3.25 9.71
CA GLY A 269 -8.15 -2.71 11.05
C GLY A 269 -8.74 -1.29 11.11
N ILE A 270 -8.77 -0.53 10.02
CA ILE A 270 -9.43 0.79 9.96
C ILE A 270 -10.95 0.58 10.00
N GLN A 271 -11.63 1.28 10.92
CA GLN A 271 -13.06 1.19 11.11
C GLN A 271 -13.82 2.42 10.57
N ASP A 272 -13.14 3.56 10.40
CA ASP A 272 -13.71 4.78 9.82
C ASP A 272 -13.22 4.99 8.38
N PRO A 273 -14.04 4.59 7.38
CA PRO A 273 -13.71 4.80 5.96
C PRO A 273 -13.58 6.27 5.60
N ALA A 274 -14.38 7.15 6.22
CA ALA A 274 -14.40 8.56 5.91
C ALA A 274 -13.10 9.25 6.34
N GLN A 275 -12.51 8.85 7.47
CA GLN A 275 -11.20 9.34 7.88
C GLN A 275 -10.11 8.90 6.90
N ALA A 276 -10.11 7.61 6.54
CA ALA A 276 -9.15 7.09 5.58
C ALA A 276 -9.28 7.77 4.21
N GLU A 277 -10.51 7.99 3.74
CA GLU A 277 -10.79 8.67 2.48
C GLU A 277 -10.28 10.11 2.47
N ARG A 278 -10.53 10.87 3.55
CA ARG A 278 -10.01 12.25 3.65
C ARG A 278 -8.50 12.33 3.49
N VAL A 279 -7.75 11.38 4.07
CA VAL A 279 -6.29 11.37 3.97
C VAL A 279 -5.81 10.87 2.61
N LEU A 280 -6.42 9.81 2.08
CA LEU A 280 -5.98 9.21 0.82
C LEU A 280 -6.42 10.01 -0.41
N GLY A 281 -7.67 10.46 -0.42
CA GLY A 281 -8.30 11.12 -1.56
C GLY A 281 -8.01 12.62 -1.67
N ALA A 282 -7.49 13.25 -0.61
CA ALA A 282 -7.21 14.67 -0.65
C ALA A 282 -6.13 15.00 -1.68
N THR A 283 -6.52 15.64 -2.77
CA THR A 283 -5.63 16.21 -3.77
C THR A 283 -5.35 17.68 -3.44
N ALA A 284 -4.97 17.94 -2.18
CA ALA A 284 -4.61 19.30 -1.79
C ALA A 284 -3.17 19.60 -2.21
N THR A 285 -3.01 20.56 -3.09
CA THR A 285 -1.72 21.13 -3.45
C THR A 285 -1.60 22.51 -2.85
N LEU A 286 -0.41 22.88 -2.38
CA LEU A 286 -0.15 24.23 -1.92
C LEU A 286 0.69 25.00 -2.90
N GLU A 287 0.37 26.26 -3.03
CA GLU A 287 1.20 27.24 -3.73
C GLU A 287 1.48 28.44 -2.82
N PHE A 288 2.73 28.91 -2.88
CA PHE A 288 3.15 30.13 -2.23
C PHE A 288 3.21 31.24 -3.26
N ARG A 289 2.40 32.30 -3.05
CA ARG A 289 2.30 33.43 -3.96
C ARG A 289 2.37 34.76 -3.22
N LEU A 290 2.86 35.82 -3.87
CA LEU A 290 2.80 37.17 -3.30
C LEU A 290 1.39 37.73 -3.37
N VAL A 291 0.97 38.43 -2.32
CA VAL A 291 -0.29 39.20 -2.33
C VAL A 291 -0.09 40.47 -3.15
N ASP A 292 -1.03 40.76 -4.04
CA ASP A 292 -1.09 42.02 -4.75
C ASP A 292 -1.83 43.07 -3.89
N TYR A 293 -1.07 43.81 -3.11
CA TYR A 293 -1.59 44.88 -2.26
C TYR A 293 -1.54 46.26 -2.91
N GLU A 294 -1.02 46.37 -4.15
CA GLU A 294 -0.93 47.60 -4.94
C GLU A 294 -2.23 47.87 -5.71
N SER A 295 -2.98 46.85 -6.05
CA SER A 295 -4.27 46.93 -6.75
C SER A 295 -5.45 47.12 -5.78
N ASP A 296 -6.55 47.72 -6.28
CA ASP A 296 -7.77 47.91 -5.48
C ASP A 296 -8.48 46.56 -5.27
N LEU A 297 -8.24 45.98 -4.11
CA LEU A 297 -8.81 44.69 -3.70
C LEU A 297 -10.34 44.74 -3.56
N PHE A 298 -10.88 45.88 -3.07
CA PHE A 298 -12.32 45.99 -2.85
C PHE A 298 -13.08 46.03 -4.18
N ASP A 299 -12.59 46.81 -5.14
CA ASP A 299 -13.18 46.89 -6.50
C ASP A 299 -13.10 45.53 -7.23
N ALA A 300 -11.94 44.86 -7.12
CA ALA A 300 -11.74 43.52 -7.70
C ALA A 300 -12.67 42.48 -7.11
N ALA A 301 -12.82 42.45 -5.77
CA ALA A 301 -13.70 41.53 -5.07
C ALA A 301 -15.18 41.78 -5.41
N GLN A 302 -15.62 43.04 -5.49
CA GLN A 302 -16.99 43.38 -5.83
C GLN A 302 -17.35 43.09 -7.30
N ARG A 303 -16.41 43.28 -8.22
CA ARG A 303 -16.60 43.00 -9.65
C ARG A 303 -16.30 41.55 -10.02
N GLN A 304 -15.79 40.75 -9.12
CA GLN A 304 -15.31 39.37 -9.37
C GLN A 304 -14.35 39.34 -10.59
N ARG A 305 -13.45 40.31 -10.65
CA ARG A 305 -12.51 40.46 -11.77
C ARG A 305 -11.14 40.92 -11.28
N ALA A 306 -10.12 40.10 -11.54
CA ALA A 306 -8.74 40.44 -11.21
C ALA A 306 -8.11 41.39 -12.24
N PRO A 307 -7.20 42.29 -11.84
CA PRO A 307 -6.38 43.10 -12.76
C PRO A 307 -5.37 42.22 -13.51
N ILE A 308 -4.80 42.78 -14.59
CA ILE A 308 -3.79 42.08 -15.40
C ILE A 308 -2.55 41.80 -14.54
N GLY A 309 -2.13 40.52 -14.48
CA GLY A 309 -0.95 40.06 -13.68
C GLY A 309 -1.29 39.49 -12.31
N SER A 310 -2.55 39.62 -11.87
CA SER A 310 -3.05 39.06 -10.63
C SER A 310 -4.26 38.15 -10.86
N GLU A 311 -4.60 37.37 -9.86
CA GLU A 311 -5.74 36.45 -9.83
C GLU A 311 -6.49 36.62 -8.50
N LEU A 312 -7.82 36.45 -8.55
CA LEU A 312 -8.70 36.64 -7.38
C LEU A 312 -9.03 35.27 -6.79
N PHE A 313 -8.69 35.10 -5.51
CA PHE A 313 -8.93 33.86 -4.78
C PHE A 313 -9.80 34.10 -3.56
N ARG A 314 -10.58 33.08 -3.18
CA ARG A 314 -11.36 33.09 -1.95
C ARG A 314 -10.44 32.98 -0.73
N CYS A 315 -10.68 33.78 0.31
CA CYS A 315 -10.08 33.61 1.63
C CYS A 315 -10.83 32.51 2.40
N ALA A 316 -10.09 31.67 3.12
CA ALA A 316 -10.69 30.76 4.10
C ALA A 316 -11.39 31.55 5.22
N ASP A 317 -12.41 30.93 5.83
CA ASP A 317 -13.23 31.60 6.84
C ASP A 317 -12.40 32.03 8.08
N SER A 318 -11.34 31.28 8.38
CA SER A 318 -10.37 31.60 9.45
C SER A 318 -9.62 32.92 9.26
N ILE A 319 -9.39 33.33 8.01
CA ILE A 319 -8.67 34.56 7.65
C ILE A 319 -9.56 35.62 6.97
N ALA A 320 -10.86 35.37 6.87
CA ALA A 320 -11.81 36.26 6.20
C ALA A 320 -11.80 37.71 6.72
N ASN A 321 -11.44 37.90 7.99
CA ASN A 321 -11.32 39.20 8.65
C ASN A 321 -9.90 39.83 8.55
N SER A 322 -8.99 39.22 7.78
CA SER A 322 -7.66 39.76 7.55
C SER A 322 -7.72 41.10 6.80
N ALA A 323 -6.76 41.98 7.06
CA ALA A 323 -6.60 43.24 6.32
C ALA A 323 -6.34 43.06 4.81
N PHE A 324 -6.00 41.84 4.40
CA PHE A 324 -5.72 41.45 3.01
C PHE A 324 -6.88 40.71 2.35
N CYS A 325 -8.06 40.64 2.99
CA CYS A 325 -9.27 40.06 2.42
C CYS A 325 -10.39 41.11 2.38
N ALA A 326 -11.14 41.15 1.26
CA ALA A 326 -12.27 42.05 1.09
C ALA A 326 -13.56 41.26 0.79
N PRO A 327 -14.72 41.70 1.29
CA PRO A 327 -15.99 41.01 1.03
C PRO A 327 -16.42 41.16 -0.43
N GLY A 328 -16.85 40.04 -1.04
CA GLY A 328 -17.46 40.00 -2.35
C GLY A 328 -19.01 40.12 -2.29
N PRO A 329 -19.67 40.15 -3.46
CA PRO A 329 -21.12 40.28 -3.55
C PRO A 329 -21.88 39.03 -3.05
N ASP A 330 -21.22 37.90 -2.95
CA ASP A 330 -21.73 36.61 -2.43
C ASP A 330 -21.56 36.45 -0.92
N GLY A 331 -21.04 37.48 -0.23
CA GLY A 331 -20.76 37.46 1.21
C GLY A 331 -19.48 36.70 1.60
N LYS A 332 -18.71 36.19 0.64
CA LYS A 332 -17.41 35.56 0.87
C LYS A 332 -16.28 36.58 0.81
N ALA A 333 -15.18 36.30 1.48
CA ALA A 333 -14.00 37.15 1.46
C ALA A 333 -13.02 36.71 0.36
N TYR A 334 -12.39 37.67 -0.30
CA TYR A 334 -11.47 37.45 -1.43
C TYR A 334 -10.17 38.22 -1.26
N THR A 335 -9.10 37.71 -1.87
CA THR A 335 -7.79 38.37 -1.93
C THR A 335 -7.21 38.30 -3.33
N LEU A 336 -6.31 39.24 -3.66
CA LEU A 336 -5.60 39.27 -4.94
C LEU A 336 -4.19 38.68 -4.76
N LEU A 337 -3.85 37.68 -5.55
CA LEU A 337 -2.50 37.10 -5.59
C LEU A 337 -1.86 37.38 -6.94
N ARG A 338 -0.55 37.57 -6.96
CA ARG A 338 0.24 37.63 -8.19
C ARG A 338 0.27 36.23 -8.84
N ARG A 339 0.31 36.18 -10.17
CA ARG A 339 0.32 34.91 -10.93
C ARG A 339 1.57 34.08 -10.71
N GLU A 340 2.67 34.72 -10.33
CA GLU A 340 3.96 34.04 -10.13
C GLU A 340 3.92 33.14 -8.89
N VAL A 341 4.14 31.84 -9.10
CA VAL A 341 4.25 30.83 -8.05
C VAL A 341 5.69 30.81 -7.55
N ILE A 342 5.88 31.07 -6.25
CA ILE A 342 7.18 31.07 -5.59
C ILE A 342 7.65 29.63 -5.36
N ALA A 343 6.78 28.82 -4.75
CA ALA A 343 6.99 27.41 -4.51
C ALA A 343 5.65 26.69 -4.56
N SER A 344 5.66 25.45 -5.01
CA SER A 344 4.50 24.55 -5.12
C SER A 344 4.73 23.27 -4.32
N GLY A 345 3.67 22.48 -4.14
CA GLY A 345 3.68 21.28 -3.33
C GLY A 345 4.74 20.23 -3.72
N ASP A 346 5.09 20.15 -5.01
CA ASP A 346 6.14 19.28 -5.54
C ASP A 346 7.57 19.67 -5.09
N MET A 347 7.74 20.91 -4.64
CA MET A 347 9.01 21.40 -4.09
C MET A 347 9.15 21.17 -2.58
N LEU A 348 8.11 20.69 -1.91
CA LEU A 348 8.15 20.34 -0.51
C LEU A 348 8.84 18.98 -0.30
N THR A 349 9.72 18.92 0.69
CA THR A 349 10.42 17.67 1.08
C THR A 349 9.93 17.15 2.42
N ASP A 350 9.42 18.03 3.29
CA ASP A 350 8.94 17.68 4.61
C ASP A 350 8.01 18.75 5.16
N ALA A 351 7.06 18.36 6.02
CA ALA A 351 6.18 19.25 6.75
C ALA A 351 5.82 18.62 8.10
N THR A 352 6.10 19.33 9.20
CA THR A 352 5.83 18.84 10.55
C THR A 352 4.99 19.83 11.33
N PRO A 353 3.94 19.38 12.04
CA PRO A 353 3.23 20.26 12.95
C PRO A 353 4.13 20.62 14.11
N GLY A 354 3.93 21.80 14.68
CA GLY A 354 4.71 22.30 15.80
C GLY A 354 4.11 23.54 16.41
N TYR A 355 4.86 24.20 17.26
CA TYR A 355 4.46 25.48 17.85
C TYR A 355 5.52 26.53 17.59
N SER A 356 5.10 27.69 17.11
CA SER A 356 5.92 28.89 17.00
C SER A 356 5.45 29.92 17.98
N GLN A 357 6.29 30.30 18.95
CA GLN A 357 5.97 31.26 20.00
C GLN A 357 4.66 30.96 20.77
N GLY A 358 4.35 29.68 20.98
CA GLY A 358 3.14 29.23 21.69
C GLY A 358 1.86 29.17 20.83
N THR A 359 1.95 29.44 19.52
CA THR A 359 0.84 29.27 18.57
C THR A 359 1.11 28.07 17.67
N PRO A 360 0.08 27.29 17.32
CA PRO A 360 0.23 26.18 16.38
C PRO A 360 0.83 26.64 15.06
N ALA A 361 1.75 25.85 14.53
CA ALA A 361 2.47 26.14 13.30
C ALA A 361 2.78 24.86 12.52
N VAL A 362 3.05 24.99 11.24
CA VAL A 362 3.60 23.91 10.40
C VAL A 362 4.99 24.31 9.95
N ASN A 363 5.99 23.52 10.33
CA ASN A 363 7.36 23.66 9.84
C ASN A 363 7.47 23.02 8.47
N VAL A 364 7.87 23.80 7.48
CA VAL A 364 7.95 23.36 6.08
C VAL A 364 9.38 23.35 5.60
N ARG A 365 9.78 22.29 4.91
CA ARG A 365 11.09 22.18 4.26
C ARG A 365 10.92 22.03 2.76
N LEU A 366 11.63 22.87 1.99
CA LEU A 366 11.67 22.83 0.52
C LEU A 366 12.94 22.10 0.02
N ASN A 367 12.85 21.60 -1.21
CA ASN A 367 14.01 21.12 -1.96
C ASN A 367 14.91 22.30 -2.37
N SER A 368 16.08 22.02 -2.96
CA SER A 368 17.04 23.03 -3.37
C SER A 368 16.51 24.04 -4.40
N GLN A 369 15.57 23.63 -5.25
CA GLN A 369 14.97 24.51 -6.26
C GLN A 369 13.97 25.48 -5.62
N GLY A 370 13.04 24.96 -4.80
CA GLY A 370 12.09 25.78 -4.03
C GLY A 370 12.80 26.73 -3.08
N GLY A 371 13.84 26.24 -2.39
CA GLY A 371 14.67 27.06 -1.50
C GLY A 371 15.36 28.23 -2.19
N ARG A 372 15.87 28.04 -3.42
CA ARG A 372 16.45 29.15 -4.21
C ARG A 372 15.42 30.19 -4.61
N ARG A 373 14.25 29.74 -5.09
CA ARG A 373 13.14 30.66 -5.44
C ARG A 373 12.62 31.41 -4.22
N MET A 374 12.41 30.71 -3.10
CA MET A 374 11.97 31.31 -1.84
C MET A 374 12.98 32.36 -1.36
N LEU A 375 14.28 32.06 -1.40
CA LEU A 375 15.36 32.97 -1.01
C LEU A 375 15.32 34.26 -1.84
N SER A 376 15.33 34.14 -3.17
CA SER A 376 15.33 35.31 -4.08
C SER A 376 14.06 36.16 -3.90
N THR A 377 12.91 35.52 -3.77
CA THR A 377 11.64 36.23 -3.62
C THR A 377 11.51 36.92 -2.27
N THR A 378 11.88 36.25 -1.17
CA THR A 378 11.79 36.83 0.18
C THR A 378 12.81 37.96 0.38
N GLN A 379 14.01 37.84 -0.24
CA GLN A 379 15.01 38.91 -0.23
C GLN A 379 14.53 40.17 -0.94
N ALA A 380 13.83 40.01 -2.07
CA ALA A 380 13.30 41.12 -2.88
C ALA A 380 12.02 41.76 -2.27
N ASN A 381 11.30 41.03 -1.40
CA ASN A 381 9.96 41.37 -0.93
C ASN A 381 9.85 41.38 0.60
N LEU A 382 10.90 41.80 1.31
CA LEU A 382 10.85 42.01 2.77
C LEU A 382 9.71 42.94 3.16
N ASN A 383 9.01 42.59 4.25
CA ASN A 383 7.84 43.33 4.78
C ASN A 383 6.61 43.34 3.86
N ARG A 384 6.59 42.54 2.77
CA ARG A 384 5.42 42.34 1.94
C ARG A 384 4.64 41.10 2.33
N PRO A 385 3.32 41.05 2.10
CA PRO A 385 2.51 39.88 2.40
C PRO A 385 2.71 38.78 1.37
N MET A 386 2.81 37.54 1.86
CA MET A 386 2.83 36.30 1.09
C MET A 386 1.66 35.44 1.56
N ALA A 387 0.98 34.81 0.61
CA ALA A 387 -0.16 33.94 0.84
C ALA A 387 0.20 32.49 0.59
N VAL A 388 -0.46 31.61 1.33
CA VAL A 388 -0.53 30.17 1.09
C VAL A 388 -1.88 29.87 0.46
N LEU A 389 -1.87 29.51 -0.81
CA LEU A 389 -3.03 29.09 -1.59
C LEU A 389 -3.14 27.57 -1.51
N MET A 390 -4.28 27.07 -1.05
CA MET A 390 -4.62 25.66 -1.06
C MET A 390 -5.52 25.41 -2.28
N ILE A 391 -5.11 24.47 -3.11
CA ILE A 391 -5.85 24.01 -4.29
C ILE A 391 -6.31 22.60 -3.97
N GLU A 392 -7.61 22.42 -3.81
CA GLU A 392 -8.22 21.13 -3.54
C GLU A 392 -9.00 20.69 -4.77
N GLU A 393 -8.56 19.60 -5.37
CA GLU A 393 -9.21 19.02 -6.53
C GLU A 393 -10.14 17.89 -6.08
N THR A 394 -11.45 18.09 -6.24
CA THR A 394 -12.45 17.07 -5.93
C THR A 394 -13.05 16.54 -7.22
N PRO A 395 -12.78 15.29 -7.56
CA PRO A 395 -13.36 14.68 -8.74
C PRO A 395 -14.85 14.38 -8.52
N ARG A 396 -15.68 14.75 -9.48
CA ARG A 396 -17.12 14.43 -9.52
C ARG A 396 -17.47 13.66 -10.77
N LEU A 397 -18.18 12.55 -10.60
CA LEU A 397 -18.81 11.85 -11.72
C LEU A 397 -20.06 12.62 -12.16
N VAL A 398 -20.03 13.16 -13.37
CA VAL A 398 -21.15 13.87 -13.98
C VAL A 398 -21.64 13.05 -15.17
N GLU A 399 -22.93 12.77 -15.22
CA GLU A 399 -23.56 12.07 -16.33
C GLU A 399 -23.94 13.09 -17.44
N ARG A 400 -23.24 13.05 -18.56
CA ARG A 400 -23.53 13.88 -19.74
C ARG A 400 -23.81 12.99 -20.95
N GLY A 401 -25.05 13.03 -21.42
CA GLY A 401 -25.45 12.29 -22.64
C GLY A 401 -25.46 10.77 -22.53
N GLY A 402 -25.54 10.21 -21.31
CA GLY A 402 -25.49 8.76 -21.08
C GLY A 402 -24.09 8.18 -20.88
N GLU A 403 -23.06 9.02 -20.95
CA GLU A 403 -21.68 8.66 -20.56
C GLU A 403 -21.34 9.30 -19.22
N GLN A 404 -20.72 8.52 -18.35
CA GLN A 404 -20.16 9.01 -17.09
C GLN A 404 -18.82 9.70 -17.40
N ILE A 405 -18.81 11.03 -17.31
CA ILE A 405 -17.62 11.85 -17.50
C ILE A 405 -17.15 12.30 -16.12
N ILE A 406 -15.87 12.23 -15.87
CA ILE A 406 -15.26 12.73 -14.65
C ILE A 406 -14.99 14.22 -14.86
N GLU A 407 -15.59 15.07 -14.04
CA GLU A 407 -15.35 16.49 -14.01
C GLU A 407 -14.65 16.83 -12.69
N THR A 408 -13.43 17.38 -12.76
CA THR A 408 -12.67 17.79 -11.59
C THR A 408 -13.10 19.19 -11.18
N GLU A 409 -13.69 19.32 -10.00
CA GLU A 409 -14.00 20.60 -9.38
C GLU A 409 -12.80 21.03 -8.55
N SER A 410 -12.14 22.13 -8.97
CA SER A 410 -11.01 22.70 -8.22
C SER A 410 -11.54 23.79 -7.28
N GLU A 411 -11.37 23.59 -5.99
CA GLU A 411 -11.64 24.60 -4.97
C GLU A 411 -10.32 25.24 -4.54
N GLU A 412 -10.14 26.50 -4.94
CA GLU A 412 -8.95 27.30 -4.64
C GLU A 412 -9.25 28.28 -3.52
N ARG A 413 -8.55 28.15 -2.38
CA ARG A 413 -8.74 29.03 -1.23
C ARG A 413 -7.42 29.41 -0.59
N VAL A 414 -7.30 30.66 -0.19
CA VAL A 414 -6.15 31.13 0.57
C VAL A 414 -6.37 30.79 2.05
N ILE A 415 -5.47 29.97 2.60
CA ILE A 415 -5.58 29.48 3.99
C ILE A 415 -4.77 30.30 4.98
N ASN A 416 -3.73 31.01 4.49
CA ASN A 416 -2.89 31.85 5.34
C ASN A 416 -2.33 33.03 4.55
N ILE A 417 -2.20 34.18 5.19
CA ILE A 417 -1.52 35.37 4.68
C ILE A 417 -0.59 35.89 5.78
N ALA A 418 0.72 35.85 5.54
CA ALA A 418 1.72 36.27 6.48
C ALA A 418 2.69 37.27 5.85
N THR A 419 3.15 38.23 6.65
CA THR A 419 4.16 39.21 6.22
C THR A 419 5.55 38.56 6.26
N ILE A 420 6.33 38.71 5.19
CA ILE A 420 7.71 38.22 5.07
C ILE A 420 8.59 39.03 6.04
N ARG A 421 8.86 38.49 7.24
CA ARG A 421 9.67 39.15 8.27
C ARG A 421 11.16 38.83 8.20
N GLY A 422 11.54 37.90 7.32
CA GLY A 422 12.93 37.47 7.17
C GLY A 422 13.18 36.89 5.78
N VAL A 423 14.45 36.66 5.51
CA VAL A 423 14.87 36.01 4.28
C VAL A 423 14.88 34.49 4.52
N PHE A 424 13.99 33.77 3.86
CA PHE A 424 13.83 32.33 4.00
C PHE A 424 14.51 31.60 2.84
N SER A 425 15.00 30.41 3.10
CA SER A 425 15.58 29.53 2.10
C SER A 425 14.78 28.21 2.06
N THR A 426 15.37 27.13 2.55
CA THR A 426 14.77 25.81 2.50
C THR A 426 13.78 25.52 3.64
N ASN A 427 13.85 26.27 4.75
CA ASN A 427 13.02 26.06 5.92
C ASN A 427 12.25 27.34 6.27
N PHE A 428 10.97 27.21 6.57
CA PHE A 428 10.10 28.28 7.07
C PHE A 428 8.91 27.68 7.82
N GLU A 429 8.15 28.55 8.50
CA GLU A 429 7.00 28.17 9.32
C GLU A 429 5.72 28.82 8.79
N ILE A 430 4.63 28.05 8.76
CA ILE A 430 3.27 28.56 8.51
C ILE A 430 2.59 28.69 9.88
N THR A 431 2.22 29.89 10.27
CA THR A 431 1.59 30.21 11.57
C THR A 431 0.18 30.73 11.38
N GLY A 432 -0.61 30.82 12.45
CA GLY A 432 -2.00 31.33 12.41
C GLY A 432 -3.04 30.26 12.12
N LEU A 433 -2.69 29.00 12.37
CA LEU A 433 -3.56 27.84 12.24
C LEU A 433 -4.11 27.42 13.62
N THR A 434 -5.23 26.72 13.63
CA THR A 434 -5.67 25.94 14.81
C THR A 434 -4.83 24.67 14.95
N PRO A 435 -4.76 24.02 16.13
CA PRO A 435 -4.01 22.77 16.29
C PRO A 435 -4.43 21.68 15.29
N PHE A 436 -5.74 21.54 15.05
CA PHE A 436 -6.29 20.57 14.12
C PHE A 436 -5.90 20.90 12.65
N GLU A 437 -6.01 22.16 12.25
CA GLU A 437 -5.61 22.59 10.90
C GLU A 437 -4.11 22.42 10.69
N ALA A 438 -3.28 22.65 11.69
CA ALA A 438 -1.84 22.45 11.61
C ALA A 438 -1.48 20.96 11.42
N GLN A 439 -2.16 20.07 12.13
CA GLN A 439 -1.98 18.62 11.97
C GLN A 439 -2.42 18.13 10.59
N ASP A 440 -3.64 18.48 10.17
CA ASP A 440 -4.17 18.08 8.86
C ASP A 440 -3.30 18.62 7.72
N LEU A 441 -2.89 19.89 7.80
CA LEU A 441 -2.04 20.50 6.80
C LEU A 441 -0.65 19.85 6.74
N ALA A 442 -0.03 19.60 7.89
CA ALA A 442 1.26 18.93 7.94
C ALA A 442 1.20 17.50 7.38
N LEU A 443 0.13 16.76 7.70
CA LEU A 443 -0.10 15.41 7.18
C LEU A 443 -0.26 15.42 5.65
N LEU A 444 -1.09 16.31 5.10
CA LEU A 444 -1.30 16.45 3.66
C LEU A 444 -0.01 16.84 2.94
N LEU A 445 0.76 17.76 3.50
CA LEU A 445 2.02 18.21 2.92
C LEU A 445 3.13 17.15 2.97
N ARG A 446 3.28 16.46 4.12
CA ARG A 446 4.29 15.40 4.30
C ARG A 446 4.04 14.21 3.39
N SER A 447 2.79 13.80 3.26
CA SER A 447 2.39 12.66 2.44
C SER A 447 2.55 12.89 0.94
N GLY A 448 2.83 14.13 0.53
CA GLY A 448 3.11 14.52 -0.85
C GLY A 448 1.84 14.79 -1.67
N ALA A 449 1.99 15.63 -2.69
CA ALA A 449 0.96 15.82 -3.69
C ALA A 449 0.86 14.59 -4.58
N LEU A 450 -0.36 14.23 -4.98
CA LEU A 450 -0.57 13.26 -6.04
C LEU A 450 -0.04 13.81 -7.35
N ALA A 451 0.65 13.00 -8.12
CA ALA A 451 1.18 13.43 -9.43
C ALA A 451 0.04 13.74 -10.41
N THR A 452 -1.10 13.09 -10.20
CA THR A 452 -2.31 13.21 -10.99
C THR A 452 -3.51 12.94 -10.10
N PRO A 453 -4.68 13.55 -10.35
CA PRO A 453 -5.91 13.22 -9.63
C PRO A 453 -6.24 11.74 -9.67
N ILE A 454 -6.83 11.24 -8.59
CA ILE A 454 -7.34 9.86 -8.49
C ILE A 454 -8.82 9.88 -8.16
N PHE A 455 -9.55 8.87 -8.65
CA PHE A 455 -10.99 8.73 -8.43
C PHE A 455 -11.25 7.43 -7.68
N LYS A 456 -12.04 7.51 -6.63
CA LYS A 456 -12.52 6.32 -5.94
C LYS A 456 -13.64 5.66 -6.77
N ILE A 457 -13.35 4.49 -7.37
CA ILE A 457 -14.32 3.74 -8.16
C ILE A 457 -15.01 2.64 -7.35
N GLU A 458 -14.37 2.17 -6.28
CA GLU A 458 -14.94 1.15 -5.41
C GLU A 458 -14.52 1.40 -3.96
N GLU A 459 -15.48 1.22 -3.06
CA GLU A 459 -15.28 1.20 -1.62
C GLU A 459 -16.00 -0.01 -1.03
N ARG A 460 -15.28 -0.78 -0.24
CA ARG A 460 -15.85 -1.87 0.56
C ARG A 460 -15.34 -1.80 1.98
N THR A 461 -16.24 -1.80 2.93
CA THR A 461 -15.91 -1.90 4.35
C THR A 461 -16.26 -3.29 4.85
N ILE A 462 -15.28 -3.95 5.45
CA ILE A 462 -15.44 -5.26 6.08
C ILE A 462 -15.38 -5.03 7.59
N GLY A 463 -16.53 -5.25 8.25
CA GLY A 463 -16.60 -5.12 9.71
C GLY A 463 -15.74 -6.18 10.42
N PRO A 464 -15.18 -5.88 11.60
CA PRO A 464 -14.37 -6.83 12.39
C PRO A 464 -15.11 -8.12 12.74
N SER A 465 -16.44 -8.04 12.96
CA SER A 465 -17.28 -9.21 13.25
C SER A 465 -17.33 -10.20 12.07
N LEU A 466 -17.37 -9.70 10.83
CA LEU A 466 -17.29 -10.52 9.62
C LEU A 466 -15.94 -11.23 9.51
N GLY A 467 -14.85 -10.52 9.86
CA GLY A 467 -13.50 -11.11 9.89
C GLY A 467 -13.42 -12.26 10.89
N GLN A 468 -13.93 -12.08 12.12
CA GLN A 468 -13.99 -13.14 13.14
C GLN A 468 -14.81 -14.34 12.67
N ASP A 469 -16.00 -14.13 12.12
CA ASP A 469 -16.83 -15.20 11.56
C ASP A 469 -16.09 -15.98 10.47
N ASN A 470 -15.36 -15.30 9.60
CA ASN A 470 -14.57 -15.93 8.55
C ASN A 470 -13.41 -16.78 9.13
N ILE A 471 -12.73 -16.28 10.15
CA ILE A 471 -11.68 -17.03 10.88
C ILE A 471 -12.29 -18.28 11.52
N GLU A 472 -13.41 -18.18 12.22
CA GLU A 472 -14.07 -19.32 12.87
C GLU A 472 -14.53 -20.38 11.86
N ARG A 473 -15.18 -19.96 10.79
CA ARG A 473 -15.63 -20.88 9.72
C ARG A 473 -14.42 -21.52 9.03
N GLY A 474 -13.39 -20.74 8.72
CA GLY A 474 -12.16 -21.23 8.10
C GLY A 474 -11.44 -22.23 8.99
N ARG A 475 -11.24 -21.91 10.28
CA ARG A 475 -10.65 -22.81 11.28
C ARG A 475 -11.43 -24.13 11.39
N ASN A 476 -12.74 -24.03 11.49
CA ASN A 476 -13.60 -25.21 11.59
C ASN A 476 -13.52 -26.08 10.33
N ALA A 477 -13.47 -25.48 9.14
CA ALA A 477 -13.28 -26.20 7.88
C ALA A 477 -11.93 -26.94 7.83
N VAL A 478 -10.84 -26.28 8.24
CA VAL A 478 -9.51 -26.90 8.34
C VAL A 478 -9.51 -28.08 9.33
N ILE A 479 -10.08 -27.90 10.52
CA ILE A 479 -10.14 -28.95 11.56
C ILE A 479 -10.96 -30.14 11.07
N VAL A 480 -12.16 -29.91 10.53
CA VAL A 480 -13.03 -30.99 10.02
C VAL A 480 -12.36 -31.72 8.85
N GLY A 481 -11.80 -31.00 7.89
CA GLY A 481 -11.07 -31.58 6.76
C GLY A 481 -9.86 -32.41 7.22
N PHE A 482 -9.08 -31.87 8.16
CA PHE A 482 -7.93 -32.58 8.75
C PHE A 482 -8.37 -33.88 9.46
N LEU A 483 -9.41 -33.84 10.31
CA LEU A 483 -9.91 -35.00 11.04
C LEU A 483 -10.45 -36.09 10.09
N LEU A 484 -11.18 -35.72 9.04
CA LEU A 484 -11.65 -36.65 8.03
C LEU A 484 -10.50 -37.37 7.32
N VAL A 485 -9.47 -36.64 6.93
CA VAL A 485 -8.27 -37.18 6.29
C VAL A 485 -7.51 -38.10 7.25
N VAL A 486 -7.28 -37.67 8.48
CA VAL A 486 -6.61 -38.47 9.54
C VAL A 486 -7.36 -39.77 9.78
N GLY A 487 -8.69 -39.72 9.90
CA GLY A 487 -9.53 -40.90 10.05
C GLY A 487 -9.43 -41.85 8.87
N PHE A 488 -9.57 -41.32 7.64
CA PHE A 488 -9.44 -42.14 6.41
C PHE A 488 -8.07 -42.83 6.32
N MET A 489 -6.98 -42.09 6.50
CA MET A 489 -5.63 -42.64 6.43
C MET A 489 -5.35 -43.71 7.50
N ALA A 490 -5.80 -43.47 8.73
CA ALA A 490 -5.64 -44.44 9.83
C ALA A 490 -6.43 -45.76 9.55
N LEU A 491 -7.65 -45.65 9.03
CA LEU A 491 -8.49 -46.82 8.73
C LEU A 491 -7.95 -47.61 7.54
N VAL A 492 -7.56 -46.94 6.44
CA VAL A 492 -7.15 -47.63 5.21
C VAL A 492 -5.72 -48.15 5.27
N TYR A 493 -4.76 -47.36 5.79
CA TYR A 493 -3.33 -47.69 5.76
C TYR A 493 -2.77 -48.07 7.13
N ARG A 494 -3.57 -48.08 8.18
CA ARG A 494 -3.19 -48.49 9.55
C ARG A 494 -1.92 -47.76 10.03
N VAL A 495 -0.81 -48.48 10.34
CA VAL A 495 0.43 -47.86 10.87
C VAL A 495 1.07 -46.91 9.84
N PHE A 496 1.06 -47.22 8.57
CA PHE A 496 1.56 -46.32 7.54
C PHE A 496 0.65 -45.11 7.38
N GLY A 497 -0.67 -45.23 7.62
CA GLY A 497 -1.59 -44.13 7.75
C GLY A 497 -1.27 -43.18 8.93
N LEU A 498 -0.90 -43.75 10.09
CA LEU A 498 -0.47 -42.94 11.25
C LEU A 498 0.83 -42.19 10.97
N ILE A 499 1.78 -42.79 10.25
CA ILE A 499 3.03 -42.12 9.82
C ILE A 499 2.70 -40.98 8.86
N ALA A 500 1.80 -41.21 7.89
CA ALA A 500 1.33 -40.20 6.97
C ALA A 500 0.61 -39.05 7.70
N ASN A 501 -0.20 -39.35 8.73
CA ASN A 501 -0.87 -38.35 9.56
C ASN A 501 0.13 -37.49 10.36
N ALA A 502 1.21 -38.10 10.88
CA ALA A 502 2.28 -37.34 11.52
C ALA A 502 3.01 -36.40 10.55
N ALA A 503 3.23 -36.87 9.31
CA ALA A 503 3.80 -36.02 8.26
C ALA A 503 2.84 -34.91 7.81
N LEU A 504 1.54 -35.18 7.77
CA LEU A 504 0.51 -34.19 7.45
C LEU A 504 0.45 -33.08 8.52
N LEU A 505 0.49 -33.45 9.82
CA LEU A 505 0.58 -32.47 10.90
C LEU A 505 1.85 -31.64 10.80
N MET A 506 2.99 -32.29 10.53
CA MET A 506 4.25 -31.58 10.31
C MET A 506 4.18 -30.63 9.13
N ASN A 507 3.52 -31.03 8.02
CA ASN A 507 3.30 -30.18 6.86
C ASN A 507 2.52 -28.91 7.23
N LEU A 508 1.42 -29.04 7.98
CA LEU A 508 0.62 -27.90 8.42
C LEU A 508 1.46 -26.95 9.30
N VAL A 509 2.23 -27.50 10.24
CA VAL A 509 3.11 -26.69 11.10
C VAL A 509 4.20 -25.99 10.29
N MET A 510 4.82 -26.69 9.33
CA MET A 510 5.82 -26.08 8.43
C MET A 510 5.24 -24.99 7.55
N LEU A 511 4.04 -25.18 7.05
CA LEU A 511 3.34 -24.17 6.24
C LEU A 511 3.11 -22.88 7.05
N VAL A 512 2.53 -23.01 8.25
CA VAL A 512 2.33 -21.88 9.16
C VAL A 512 3.66 -21.21 9.53
N ALA A 513 4.69 -22.01 9.82
CA ALA A 513 6.04 -21.51 10.13
C ALA A 513 6.64 -20.69 8.98
N LEU A 514 6.53 -21.17 7.74
CA LEU A 514 7.04 -20.44 6.58
C LEU A 514 6.23 -19.19 6.28
N MET A 515 4.90 -19.23 6.44
CA MET A 515 4.07 -18.04 6.31
C MET A 515 4.45 -16.98 7.36
N SER A 516 4.67 -17.39 8.60
CA SER A 516 5.11 -16.50 9.68
C SER A 516 6.51 -15.91 9.41
N LEU A 517 7.45 -16.76 8.98
CA LEU A 517 8.83 -16.34 8.66
C LEU A 517 8.89 -15.34 7.50
N LEU A 518 8.07 -15.55 6.48
CA LEU A 518 8.00 -14.68 5.30
C LEU A 518 7.06 -13.48 5.50
N GLN A 519 6.42 -13.38 6.67
CA GLN A 519 5.36 -12.39 6.96
C GLN A 519 4.29 -12.36 5.86
N ALA A 520 3.92 -13.56 5.37
CA ALA A 520 2.93 -13.69 4.31
C ALA A 520 1.53 -13.47 4.85
N THR A 521 0.73 -12.70 4.12
CA THR A 521 -0.64 -12.34 4.52
C THR A 521 -1.59 -13.52 4.28
N LEU A 522 -2.22 -14.02 5.35
CA LEU A 522 -3.28 -15.01 5.27
C LEU A 522 -4.60 -14.33 4.90
N THR A 523 -5.20 -14.73 3.79
CA THR A 523 -6.51 -14.27 3.30
C THR A 523 -7.54 -15.40 3.38
N LEU A 524 -8.84 -15.10 3.22
CA LEU A 524 -9.88 -16.12 3.18
C LEU A 524 -9.63 -17.17 2.06
N PRO A 525 -9.29 -16.79 0.80
CA PRO A 525 -8.82 -17.75 -0.19
C PRO A 525 -7.53 -18.46 0.22
N GLY A 526 -6.65 -17.82 0.99
CA GLY A 526 -5.45 -18.47 1.56
C GLY A 526 -5.81 -19.61 2.50
N ILE A 527 -6.84 -19.48 3.34
CA ILE A 527 -7.36 -20.59 4.17
C ILE A 527 -7.88 -21.74 3.27
N ALA A 528 -8.60 -21.41 2.20
CA ALA A 528 -9.02 -22.43 1.22
C ALA A 528 -7.80 -23.12 0.57
N GLY A 529 -6.71 -22.38 0.32
CA GLY A 529 -5.42 -22.94 -0.11
C GLY A 529 -4.82 -23.91 0.91
N ILE A 530 -4.90 -23.63 2.20
CA ILE A 530 -4.46 -24.56 3.27
C ILE A 530 -5.27 -25.86 3.21
N VAL A 531 -6.60 -25.79 3.09
CA VAL A 531 -7.46 -26.99 2.98
C VAL A 531 -7.13 -27.80 1.72
N LEU A 532 -6.91 -27.13 0.60
CA LEU A 532 -6.51 -27.77 -0.65
C LEU A 532 -5.14 -28.46 -0.52
N THR A 533 -4.16 -27.81 0.07
CA THR A 533 -2.81 -28.39 0.27
C THR A 533 -2.81 -29.56 1.23
N LEU A 534 -3.71 -29.58 2.24
CA LEU A 534 -3.92 -30.77 3.08
C LEU A 534 -4.37 -31.99 2.23
N GLY A 535 -5.29 -31.80 1.28
CA GLY A 535 -5.71 -32.85 0.35
C GLY A 535 -4.58 -33.34 -0.55
N MET A 536 -3.79 -32.43 -1.13
CA MET A 536 -2.65 -32.77 -1.99
C MET A 536 -1.50 -33.45 -1.21
N ALA A 537 -1.27 -33.01 0.04
CA ALA A 537 -0.24 -33.62 0.89
C ALA A 537 -0.55 -35.08 1.22
N VAL A 538 -1.84 -35.42 1.32
CA VAL A 538 -2.28 -36.82 1.53
C VAL A 538 -2.09 -37.63 0.26
N ASP A 539 -2.36 -37.09 -0.91
CA ASP A 539 -2.23 -37.80 -2.19
C ASP A 539 -0.82 -38.35 -2.40
N ALA A 540 0.22 -37.54 -2.11
CA ALA A 540 1.60 -38.01 -2.16
C ALA A 540 1.86 -39.22 -1.25
N ASN A 541 1.30 -39.23 -0.03
CA ASN A 541 1.42 -40.35 0.90
C ASN A 541 0.60 -41.58 0.45
N VAL A 542 -0.57 -41.36 -0.13
CA VAL A 542 -1.40 -42.42 -0.74
C VAL A 542 -0.64 -43.09 -1.87
N LEU A 543 -0.05 -42.32 -2.79
CA LEU A 543 0.75 -42.86 -3.89
C LEU A 543 1.91 -43.72 -3.39
N ILE A 544 2.66 -43.27 -2.39
CA ILE A 544 3.75 -44.05 -1.80
C ILE A 544 3.20 -45.35 -1.19
N ASN A 545 2.13 -45.27 -0.39
CA ASN A 545 1.54 -46.41 0.28
C ASN A 545 0.96 -47.45 -0.69
N GLU A 546 0.25 -46.99 -1.74
CA GLU A 546 -0.28 -47.88 -2.77
C GLU A 546 0.85 -48.56 -3.56
N ARG A 547 1.92 -47.83 -3.86
CA ARG A 547 3.09 -48.42 -4.53
C ARG A 547 3.78 -49.47 -3.64
N ILE A 548 3.89 -49.24 -2.34
CA ILE A 548 4.38 -50.24 -1.39
C ILE A 548 3.45 -51.47 -1.38
N ARG A 549 2.12 -51.27 -1.40
CA ARG A 549 1.13 -52.36 -1.46
C ARG A 549 1.27 -53.18 -2.75
N GLU A 550 1.47 -52.51 -3.88
CA GLU A 550 1.66 -53.17 -5.19
C GLU A 550 2.91 -54.05 -5.20
N GLU A 551 4.06 -53.53 -4.71
CA GLU A 551 5.31 -54.28 -4.63
C GLU A 551 5.19 -55.52 -3.67
N LEU A 552 4.45 -55.36 -2.59
CA LEU A 552 4.17 -56.49 -1.67
C LEU A 552 3.29 -57.57 -2.35
N LYS A 553 2.29 -57.16 -3.15
CA LYS A 553 1.46 -58.11 -3.93
C LYS A 553 2.28 -58.86 -4.97
N ASN A 554 3.32 -58.21 -5.51
CA ASN A 554 4.24 -58.78 -6.49
C ASN A 554 5.30 -59.71 -5.81
N GLY A 555 5.17 -60.01 -4.51
CA GLY A 555 6.06 -60.91 -3.80
C GLY A 555 7.41 -60.29 -3.35
N VAL A 556 7.58 -58.99 -3.49
CA VAL A 556 8.81 -58.30 -3.06
C VAL A 556 8.89 -58.28 -1.52
N SER A 557 10.07 -58.48 -0.97
CA SER A 557 10.27 -58.46 0.50
C SER A 557 9.86 -57.13 1.10
N PRO A 558 9.33 -57.09 2.35
CA PRO A 558 8.79 -55.89 2.97
C PRO A 558 9.75 -54.67 2.94
N GLN A 559 11.02 -54.87 3.22
CA GLN A 559 12.01 -53.78 3.17
C GLN A 559 12.34 -53.30 1.77
N ALA A 560 12.37 -54.18 0.78
CA ALA A 560 12.57 -53.84 -0.61
C ALA A 560 11.33 -53.14 -1.18
N ALA A 561 10.11 -53.59 -0.80
CA ALA A 561 8.85 -52.96 -1.16
C ALA A 561 8.74 -51.50 -0.67
N ILE A 562 9.17 -51.22 0.60
CA ILE A 562 9.26 -49.85 1.13
C ILE A 562 10.19 -49.01 0.24
N ARG A 563 11.38 -49.51 -0.07
CA ARG A 563 12.35 -48.80 -0.90
C ARG A 563 11.81 -48.52 -2.31
N ALA A 564 11.29 -49.52 -2.97
CA ALA A 564 10.72 -49.43 -4.32
C ALA A 564 9.51 -48.49 -4.35
N GLY A 565 8.66 -48.52 -3.32
CA GLY A 565 7.51 -47.62 -3.19
C GLY A 565 7.89 -46.15 -3.21
N TYR A 566 8.86 -45.76 -2.42
CA TYR A 566 9.36 -44.37 -2.42
C TYR A 566 10.06 -43.99 -3.72
N GLU A 567 10.91 -44.88 -4.29
CA GLU A 567 11.67 -44.61 -5.51
C GLU A 567 10.74 -44.48 -6.75
N LYS A 568 9.74 -45.38 -6.86
CA LYS A 568 8.82 -45.37 -8.01
C LYS A 568 7.72 -44.29 -7.89
N ALA A 569 7.26 -43.95 -6.69
CA ALA A 569 6.28 -42.89 -6.49
C ALA A 569 6.88 -41.50 -6.69
N PHE A 570 8.20 -41.33 -6.49
CA PHE A 570 8.86 -40.04 -6.54
C PHE A 570 8.62 -39.25 -7.83
N SER A 571 8.76 -39.88 -9.00
CA SER A 571 8.57 -39.19 -10.29
C SER A 571 7.14 -38.69 -10.45
N SER A 572 6.14 -39.49 -10.13
CA SER A 572 4.72 -39.10 -10.26
C SER A 572 4.37 -37.96 -9.28
N ILE A 573 4.90 -38.02 -8.03
CA ILE A 573 4.70 -36.99 -7.03
C ILE A 573 5.39 -35.68 -7.48
N ALA A 574 6.63 -35.77 -7.99
CA ALA A 574 7.37 -34.60 -8.45
C ALA A 574 6.69 -33.94 -9.66
N ASP A 575 6.29 -34.73 -10.66
CA ASP A 575 5.66 -34.21 -11.88
C ASP A 575 4.35 -33.48 -11.58
N GLY A 576 3.47 -34.05 -10.77
CA GLY A 576 2.19 -33.45 -10.39
C GLY A 576 2.36 -32.18 -9.55
N ASN A 577 3.28 -32.21 -8.57
CA ASN A 577 3.51 -31.08 -7.69
C ASN A 577 4.26 -29.93 -8.39
N ILE A 578 5.22 -30.22 -9.29
CA ILE A 578 5.92 -29.19 -10.08
C ILE A 578 4.93 -28.47 -11.00
N THR A 579 4.03 -29.19 -11.66
CA THR A 579 3.01 -28.59 -12.53
C THR A 579 2.10 -27.64 -11.73
N THR A 580 1.65 -28.07 -10.55
CA THR A 580 0.81 -27.24 -9.67
C THR A 580 1.59 -26.06 -9.08
N LEU A 581 2.88 -26.25 -8.77
CA LEU A 581 3.76 -25.18 -8.30
C LEU A 581 3.94 -24.10 -9.36
N ILE A 582 4.12 -24.47 -10.63
CA ILE A 582 4.18 -23.53 -11.74
C ILE A 582 2.90 -22.69 -11.81
N ALA A 583 1.72 -23.34 -11.72
CA ALA A 583 0.45 -22.63 -11.68
C ALA A 583 0.36 -21.68 -10.47
N GLY A 584 0.82 -22.11 -9.29
CA GLY A 584 0.89 -21.26 -8.09
C GLY A 584 1.80 -20.04 -8.28
N LEU A 585 2.98 -20.22 -8.88
CA LEU A 585 3.91 -19.13 -9.18
C LEU A 585 3.35 -18.13 -10.20
N VAL A 586 2.64 -18.61 -11.22
CA VAL A 586 1.95 -17.74 -12.19
C VAL A 586 0.85 -16.94 -11.51
N LEU A 587 0.03 -17.57 -10.65
CA LEU A 587 -0.98 -16.88 -9.85
C LEU A 587 -0.37 -15.86 -8.87
N PHE A 588 0.82 -16.13 -8.34
CA PHE A 588 1.53 -15.18 -7.49
C PHE A 588 2.05 -13.98 -8.28
N ALA A 589 2.57 -14.20 -9.48
CA ALA A 589 3.12 -13.13 -10.32
C ALA A 589 2.04 -12.19 -10.88
N PHE A 590 0.90 -12.75 -11.30
CA PHE A 590 -0.18 -11.99 -11.95
C PHE A 590 -1.40 -11.77 -11.05
N GLY A 591 -1.48 -12.44 -9.90
CA GLY A 591 -2.60 -12.32 -8.96
C GLY A 591 -2.55 -11.01 -8.17
N THR A 592 -3.73 -10.52 -7.80
CA THR A 592 -3.90 -9.34 -6.95
C THR A 592 -4.59 -9.73 -5.64
N GLY A 593 -4.28 -9.00 -4.56
CA GLY A 593 -4.96 -9.10 -3.27
C GLY A 593 -5.20 -10.55 -2.80
N PRO A 594 -6.47 -10.98 -2.64
CA PRO A 594 -6.82 -12.31 -2.13
C PRO A 594 -6.28 -13.49 -2.96
N ILE A 595 -6.17 -13.34 -4.30
CA ILE A 595 -5.63 -14.37 -5.19
C ILE A 595 -4.14 -14.59 -4.91
N LYS A 596 -3.39 -13.54 -4.63
CA LYS A 596 -1.97 -13.62 -4.27
C LYS A 596 -1.78 -14.37 -2.95
N GLY A 597 -2.64 -14.13 -1.95
CA GLY A 597 -2.65 -14.89 -0.69
C GLY A 597 -2.89 -16.40 -0.90
N PHE A 598 -3.86 -16.76 -1.75
CA PHE A 598 -4.08 -18.15 -2.16
C PHE A 598 -2.84 -18.76 -2.84
N ALA A 599 -2.23 -18.04 -3.79
CA ALA A 599 -1.06 -18.51 -4.53
C ALA A 599 0.15 -18.76 -3.61
N VAL A 600 0.37 -17.90 -2.60
CA VAL A 600 1.44 -18.07 -1.60
C VAL A 600 1.19 -19.34 -0.77
N THR A 601 -0.01 -19.50 -0.19
CA THR A 601 -0.34 -20.68 0.63
C THR A 601 -0.25 -21.98 -0.18
N LEU A 602 -0.72 -21.98 -1.43
CA LEU A 602 -0.62 -23.11 -2.34
C LEU A 602 0.84 -23.46 -2.63
N SER A 603 1.65 -22.50 -3.03
CA SER A 603 3.06 -22.73 -3.41
C SER A 603 3.91 -23.21 -2.23
N LEU A 604 3.79 -22.56 -1.07
CA LEU A 604 4.46 -22.99 0.16
C LEU A 604 3.98 -24.37 0.62
N GLY A 605 2.67 -24.62 0.54
CA GLY A 605 2.07 -25.89 0.91
C GLY A 605 2.55 -27.05 0.03
N ILE A 606 2.74 -26.83 -1.28
CA ILE A 606 3.33 -27.84 -2.19
C ILE A 606 4.77 -28.14 -1.78
N VAL A 607 5.60 -27.13 -1.56
CA VAL A 607 7.02 -27.33 -1.18
C VAL A 607 7.12 -28.09 0.15
N THR A 608 6.33 -27.70 1.14
CA THR A 608 6.32 -28.38 2.44
C THR A 608 5.75 -29.79 2.36
N SER A 609 4.71 -30.03 1.55
CA SER A 609 4.11 -31.34 1.37
C SER A 609 5.08 -32.33 0.69
N MET A 610 5.80 -31.88 -0.34
CA MET A 610 6.83 -32.71 -0.99
C MET A 610 7.93 -33.11 0.00
N PHE A 611 8.41 -32.14 0.80
CA PHE A 611 9.43 -32.42 1.80
C PHE A 611 8.92 -33.43 2.86
N THR A 612 7.73 -33.19 3.42
CA THR A 612 7.19 -34.05 4.49
C THR A 612 6.81 -35.44 3.98
N ALA A 613 6.23 -35.55 2.78
CA ALA A 613 5.86 -36.83 2.20
C ALA A 613 7.08 -37.67 1.78
N ILE A 614 8.10 -37.05 1.16
CA ILE A 614 9.24 -37.80 0.61
C ILE A 614 10.32 -38.03 1.68
N VAL A 615 10.69 -36.97 2.42
CA VAL A 615 11.80 -37.04 3.38
C VAL A 615 11.28 -37.35 4.78
N GLY A 616 10.25 -36.61 5.24
CA GLY A 616 9.71 -36.73 6.60
C GLY A 616 9.16 -38.14 6.89
N THR A 617 8.25 -38.64 6.02
CA THR A 617 7.68 -39.99 6.22
C THR A 617 8.75 -41.08 6.10
N ARG A 618 9.72 -40.92 5.19
CA ARG A 618 10.81 -41.91 5.03
C ARG A 618 11.70 -41.97 6.27
N VAL A 619 11.97 -40.82 6.93
CA VAL A 619 12.68 -40.80 8.25
C VAL A 619 11.88 -41.55 9.28
N LEU A 620 10.57 -41.32 9.41
CA LEU A 620 9.71 -42.03 10.38
C LEU A 620 9.65 -43.54 10.12
N VAL A 621 9.46 -43.92 8.83
CA VAL A 621 9.47 -45.33 8.41
C VAL A 621 10.82 -46.00 8.71
N ASN A 622 11.93 -45.31 8.48
CA ASN A 622 13.28 -45.81 8.77
C ASN A 622 13.54 -45.94 10.27
N LEU A 623 13.03 -45.06 11.11
CA LEU A 623 13.12 -45.15 12.57
C LEU A 623 12.36 -46.38 13.10
N ILE A 624 11.19 -46.69 12.55
CA ILE A 624 10.33 -47.79 13.01
C ILE A 624 10.78 -49.12 12.44
N TYR A 625 11.08 -49.20 11.15
CA TYR A 625 11.36 -50.44 10.41
C TYR A 625 12.81 -50.62 9.99
N GLY A 626 13.62 -49.58 9.88
CA GLY A 626 14.99 -49.62 9.35
C GLY A 626 16.00 -50.36 10.22
N ARG A 627 15.73 -50.55 11.54
CA ARG A 627 16.58 -51.31 12.49
C ARG A 627 16.20 -52.78 12.58
N ARG A 628 15.03 -53.18 12.05
CA ARG A 628 14.56 -54.58 12.16
C ARG A 628 15.15 -55.39 11.01
N GLN A 629 15.95 -56.42 11.35
CA GLN A 629 16.61 -57.30 10.38
C GLN A 629 15.61 -58.13 9.57
N GLN A 630 14.49 -58.57 10.17
CA GLN A 630 13.41 -59.30 9.52
C GLN A 630 12.07 -58.63 9.87
N VAL A 631 11.38 -58.12 8.84
CA VAL A 631 10.01 -57.65 8.94
C VAL A 631 9.14 -58.68 8.23
N LYS A 632 8.36 -59.47 8.98
CA LYS A 632 7.51 -60.52 8.41
C LYS A 632 6.25 -59.95 7.77
N HIS A 633 5.66 -58.89 8.33
CA HIS A 633 4.45 -58.24 7.82
C HIS A 633 4.52 -56.72 7.97
N LEU A 634 4.00 -56.00 6.98
CA LEU A 634 3.79 -54.54 7.05
C LEU A 634 2.29 -54.28 7.30
N PRO A 635 1.94 -53.58 8.40
CA PRO A 635 0.56 -53.22 8.69
C PRO A 635 0.12 -52.02 7.84
N ILE A 636 -0.04 -52.27 6.53
CA ILE A 636 -0.42 -51.25 5.52
C ILE A 636 -1.85 -51.50 4.96
N GLY A 637 -2.66 -52.29 5.69
CA GLY A 637 -4.06 -52.54 5.31
C GLY A 637 -4.28 -53.59 4.22
N ILE A 638 -3.31 -54.48 3.92
CA ILE A 638 -3.49 -55.67 3.07
C ILE A 638 -3.82 -56.87 3.95
N SER A 639 -4.87 -57.61 3.64
CA SER A 639 -5.06 -58.96 4.23
C SER A 639 -4.12 -59.92 3.51
N THR A 640 -3.10 -60.40 4.18
CA THR A 640 -2.08 -61.33 3.67
C THR A 640 -2.59 -62.77 3.63
N SER A 641 -3.85 -63.04 3.27
CA SER A 641 -4.38 -64.40 3.18
C SER A 641 -4.00 -65.18 1.92
N HIS A 642 -3.19 -64.58 0.99
CA HIS A 642 -2.84 -65.23 -0.28
C HIS A 642 -1.34 -65.42 -0.54
N ALA A 643 -0.48 -65.46 0.52
CA ALA A 643 0.95 -65.72 0.33
C ALA A 643 1.39 -67.02 1.01
N ALA A 644 0.57 -68.10 0.90
CA ALA A 644 0.92 -69.44 1.33
C ALA A 644 0.21 -70.45 0.42
N THR A 645 0.61 -70.53 -0.82
CA THR A 645 0.55 -71.71 -1.69
C THR A 645 1.76 -71.69 -2.58
#